data_4adb2f694f2728f736dd4355a3805611
#
_entry.id   4adb2f694f2728f736dd4355a3805611
#
_cell.length_a   1.000
_cell.length_b   1.000
_cell.length_c   1.000
_cell.angle_alpha   90.00
_cell.angle_beta   90.00
_cell.angle_gamma   90.00
#
_symmetry.space_group_name_H-M   'P 1'
#
loop_
_entity.id
_entity.type
_entity.pdbx_description
1 polymer ?
#
loop_
_entity_poly.entity_id
_entity_poly.type
_entity_poly.pdbx_seq_one_letter_code
_entity_poly.pdbx_strand_id
1 'polypeptide(L)'
;MKYRQLMAIVGLTVGAMCFTGCTTTKNTDTTTESSQEEDSSDSETQESVTGTVKEITDDTITLEVTGDDDTTETKEIALTDDTVYEKSGGGPGGNGGQPPAKPEGESDSNSKDTANANDNNTDSNSSDGDSTDSENADSSKPDGQPPEKPDGDGQAPDGNGSAPGQSTETITKDDIQVGDQVTITLDTEGNAATVTVSSGDMGGGPGGMGGQQGVDSYEAATTYTEDTEVSDQEFTSDGTDENAILVQDGATVKLNKVTINRTSDDSTGGDNSSFYGVGASLLTTDGTTYINDSTIQSDAAGGAGLFAYGDGTIYAADTTITTKQDTSGGVHVAGGGTLYGWNLTAETNGTSSAAVRSDRGGGTMVLDGGSYTSNGSDSPAVYCTADIAIHDADLTANGAEAVCIEGLNTLRLYDCNLTGSMTEDERNDCIWNVILYQSMSGDSEVGNSTFEMNGGTLSAKEGGLFYTTNTESTITLNHVDIQQDGDSDFFLKCTGNNNQRGWGTENANGADCLFTAIDQEMNGDILWDSISNLNAYLTEGTVWTGSVQDDESSVTTTGDGTCNLTIDKDSTWTVTGDSTLTSLSNAGTIKDADGNTVTVKGSDGTVYVKGTSDYTITVDSYQDSADTSGCSTTTSWSDHEVENPFA
;
A
#
# COMPACT_ATOMS: atom_id res chain seq x y z
N MET A 1 51.03 21.09 -16.60
CA MET A 1 52.03 20.10 -16.17
C MET A 1 51.31 18.80 -15.99
N LYS A 2 51.28 17.94 -16.98
CA LYS A 2 52.07 16.72 -17.18
C LYS A 2 52.20 15.86 -15.88
N TYR A 3 51.56 14.69 -15.90
CA TYR A 3 52.11 13.31 -15.88
C TYR A 3 50.99 12.38 -15.38
N ARG A 4 50.60 11.39 -16.03
CA ARG A 4 51.01 10.19 -16.76
C ARG A 4 50.31 8.97 -16.15
N GLN A 5 49.72 8.24 -17.08
CA GLN A 5 49.18 6.88 -16.96
C GLN A 5 50.20 5.89 -16.35
N LEU A 6 49.70 4.85 -15.71
CA LEU A 6 50.33 3.54 -15.75
C LEU A 6 49.28 2.44 -15.75
N MET A 7 49.21 1.72 -16.84
CA MET A 7 48.62 0.39 -16.96
C MET A 7 49.51 -0.64 -16.23
N ALA A 8 48.89 -1.65 -15.65
CA ALA A 8 49.55 -2.94 -15.43
C ALA A 8 48.53 -4.07 -15.59
N ILE A 9 48.72 -4.82 -16.65
CA ILE A 9 48.18 -6.14 -16.96
C ILE A 9 49.03 -7.19 -16.23
N VAL A 10 48.44 -8.21 -15.63
CA VAL A 10 48.92 -9.59 -15.36
C VAL A 10 47.77 -10.29 -14.63
N GLY A 11 47.17 -11.43 -14.90
CA GLY A 11 47.58 -12.58 -15.66
C GLY A 11 46.85 -13.75 -15.02
N LEU A 12 46.26 -14.52 -15.83
CA LEU A 12 45.49 -15.77 -15.62
C LEU A 12 46.30 -16.80 -14.81
N THR A 13 45.73 -17.44 -13.79
CA THR A 13 46.16 -18.82 -13.39
C THR A 13 44.93 -19.63 -12.93
N VAL A 14 44.68 -20.64 -13.72
CA VAL A 14 43.81 -21.78 -13.47
C VAL A 14 44.42 -22.64 -12.36
N GLY A 15 43.61 -22.99 -11.37
CA GLY A 15 43.98 -23.95 -10.33
C GLY A 15 42.83 -24.88 -9.97
N ALA A 16 42.83 -26.01 -10.64
CA ALA A 16 42.02 -27.16 -10.27
C ALA A 16 42.50 -27.74 -8.93
N MET A 17 41.56 -27.97 -7.98
CA MET A 17 41.84 -28.83 -6.84
C MET A 17 40.78 -29.90 -6.68
N CYS A 18 41.26 -31.13 -6.80
CA CYS A 18 40.54 -32.37 -6.64
C CYS A 18 40.10 -32.57 -5.17
N PHE A 19 38.91 -33.04 -4.99
CA PHE A 19 38.45 -33.65 -3.73
C PHE A 19 38.89 -35.10 -3.66
N THR A 20 39.65 -35.46 -2.64
CA THR A 20 39.83 -36.81 -2.19
C THR A 20 39.08 -37.02 -0.87
N GLY A 21 38.25 -38.04 -0.88
CA GLY A 21 37.46 -38.47 0.25
C GLY A 21 38.31 -39.11 1.37
N CYS A 22 37.72 -39.19 2.53
CA CYS A 22 38.17 -40.15 3.56
C CYS A 22 36.99 -40.79 4.28
N THR A 23 37.09 -42.08 4.31
CA THR A 23 36.23 -43.17 4.74
C THR A 23 36.12 -43.34 6.25
N THR A 24 34.92 -43.72 6.69
CA THR A 24 34.54 -44.74 7.69
C THR A 24 35.29 -44.97 8.97
N THR A 25 34.59 -45.06 10.09
CA THR A 25 34.67 -46.23 10.97
C THR A 25 33.32 -46.53 11.65
N LYS A 26 32.91 -47.81 11.46
CA LYS A 26 31.82 -48.50 12.15
C LYS A 26 32.18 -48.72 13.63
N ASN A 27 31.19 -48.74 14.48
CA ASN A 27 31.12 -49.72 15.56
C ASN A 27 29.65 -50.17 15.80
N THR A 28 29.50 -51.44 15.67
CA THR A 28 28.38 -52.33 15.97
C THR A 28 28.14 -52.43 17.47
N ASP A 29 26.92 -52.41 17.94
CA ASP A 29 26.41 -53.49 18.78
C ASP A 29 24.89 -53.61 18.77
N THR A 30 24.45 -54.85 18.81
CA THR A 30 23.19 -55.50 18.53
C THR A 30 22.25 -55.44 19.74
N THR A 31 20.94 -55.29 19.54
CA THR A 31 19.87 -56.18 20.05
C THR A 31 18.49 -55.76 19.57
N THR A 32 17.92 -56.60 18.76
CA THR A 32 16.66 -57.35 18.62
C THR A 32 15.31 -56.73 19.02
N GLU A 33 14.45 -56.70 17.97
CA GLU A 33 13.02 -56.96 17.85
C GLU A 33 11.98 -56.01 18.47
N SER A 34 11.19 -55.35 17.64
CA SER A 34 9.85 -55.84 17.24
C SER A 34 9.22 -54.93 16.16
N SER A 35 8.63 -55.59 15.21
CA SER A 35 7.90 -55.09 14.05
C SER A 35 6.71 -54.19 14.38
N GLN A 36 6.61 -53.05 13.69
CA GLN A 36 5.34 -52.51 13.15
C GLN A 36 5.69 -51.71 11.90
N GLU A 37 5.10 -52.10 10.79
CA GLU A 37 5.10 -51.41 9.52
C GLU A 37 4.27 -50.14 9.70
N GLU A 38 4.89 -48.97 9.56
CA GLU A 38 4.21 -47.71 9.22
C GLU A 38 4.73 -47.25 7.86
N ASP A 39 3.79 -47.20 6.94
CA ASP A 39 3.90 -46.70 5.59
C ASP A 39 4.22 -45.19 5.65
N SER A 40 5.48 -44.81 5.43
CA SER A 40 5.87 -43.41 5.23
C SER A 40 5.97 -43.19 3.73
N SER A 41 4.98 -42.50 3.18
CA SER A 41 5.08 -41.88 1.87
C SER A 41 6.13 -40.77 1.94
N ASP A 42 7.30 -41.07 1.39
CA ASP A 42 8.36 -40.11 1.10
C ASP A 42 7.82 -39.14 0.03
N SER A 43 7.49 -37.90 0.41
CA SER A 43 7.33 -36.81 -0.54
C SER A 43 8.72 -36.34 -0.91
N GLU A 44 9.25 -36.79 -2.06
CA GLU A 44 10.44 -36.19 -2.66
C GLU A 44 10.16 -34.68 -2.91
N THR A 45 10.83 -33.81 -2.21
CA THR A 45 10.87 -32.39 -2.52
C THR A 45 11.53 -32.19 -3.88
N GLN A 46 10.75 -31.84 -4.90
CA GLN A 46 11.25 -31.50 -6.22
C GLN A 46 12.02 -30.18 -6.11
N GLU A 47 13.24 -30.15 -6.64
CA GLU A 47 14.05 -28.92 -6.71
C GLU A 47 13.44 -27.95 -7.72
N SER A 48 13.33 -26.67 -7.37
CA SER A 48 12.82 -25.64 -8.25
C SER A 48 13.82 -24.49 -8.43
N VAL A 49 13.76 -23.81 -9.56
CA VAL A 49 14.58 -22.66 -9.92
C VAL A 49 13.68 -21.55 -10.40
N THR A 50 13.73 -20.38 -9.74
CA THR A 50 12.99 -19.19 -10.13
C THR A 50 13.96 -18.16 -10.73
N GLY A 51 13.56 -17.48 -11.81
CA GLY A 51 14.38 -16.47 -12.46
C GLY A 51 13.72 -15.86 -13.70
N THR A 52 14.39 -14.85 -14.24
CA THR A 52 13.94 -14.13 -15.46
C THR A 52 14.48 -14.83 -16.71
N VAL A 53 13.63 -15.06 -17.70
CA VAL A 53 14.02 -15.67 -19.00
C VAL A 53 14.92 -14.70 -19.77
N LYS A 54 16.16 -15.13 -20.05
CA LYS A 54 17.11 -14.38 -20.91
C LYS A 54 17.13 -14.91 -22.35
N GLU A 55 16.94 -16.20 -22.51
CA GLU A 55 16.89 -16.85 -23.82
C GLU A 55 16.07 -18.15 -23.70
N ILE A 56 15.26 -18.43 -24.70
CA ILE A 56 14.57 -19.72 -24.85
C ILE A 56 14.77 -20.24 -26.25
N THR A 57 15.17 -21.52 -26.37
CA THR A 57 15.40 -22.21 -27.62
C THR A 57 14.52 -23.45 -27.70
N ASP A 58 14.73 -24.30 -28.74
CA ASP A 58 13.98 -25.57 -28.80
C ASP A 58 14.36 -26.54 -27.71
N ASP A 59 15.59 -26.50 -27.22
CA ASP A 59 16.15 -27.50 -26.33
C ASP A 59 16.54 -26.94 -24.95
N THR A 60 16.57 -25.62 -24.75
CA THR A 60 17.02 -25.00 -23.50
C THR A 60 16.28 -23.71 -23.16
N ILE A 61 16.17 -23.43 -21.87
CA ILE A 61 15.77 -22.13 -21.32
C ILE A 61 16.91 -21.61 -20.42
N THR A 62 17.29 -20.37 -20.62
CA THR A 62 18.33 -19.70 -19.87
C THR A 62 17.71 -18.64 -18.97
N LEU A 63 17.92 -18.78 -17.67
CA LEU A 63 17.41 -17.84 -16.64
C LEU A 63 18.54 -16.98 -16.09
N GLU A 64 18.22 -15.76 -15.76
CA GLU A 64 18.96 -14.94 -14.81
C GLU A 64 18.34 -15.16 -13.43
N VAL A 65 19.15 -15.66 -12.48
CA VAL A 65 18.74 -16.00 -11.12
C VAL A 65 19.50 -15.08 -10.17
N THR A 66 18.80 -14.40 -9.28
CA THR A 66 19.40 -13.57 -8.23
C THR A 66 19.53 -14.41 -6.97
N GLY A 67 20.74 -14.50 -6.41
CA GLY A 67 21.01 -15.21 -5.15
C GLY A 67 20.78 -14.32 -3.94
N ASP A 68 20.72 -14.93 -2.74
CA ASP A 68 20.50 -14.27 -1.44
C ASP A 68 21.54 -13.19 -1.07
N ASP A 69 22.59 -13.01 -1.89
CA ASP A 69 23.67 -12.05 -1.69
C ASP A 69 23.72 -10.96 -2.79
N ASP A 70 22.60 -10.70 -3.47
CA ASP A 70 22.45 -9.78 -4.61
C ASP A 70 23.40 -10.07 -5.80
N THR A 71 23.95 -11.27 -5.89
CA THR A 71 24.70 -11.68 -7.08
C THR A 71 23.78 -12.33 -8.09
N THR A 72 23.78 -11.84 -9.33
CA THR A 72 23.07 -12.46 -10.42
C THR A 72 23.94 -13.49 -11.13
N GLU A 73 23.41 -14.69 -11.33
CA GLU A 73 24.03 -15.73 -12.15
C GLU A 73 23.09 -16.20 -13.25
N THR A 74 23.69 -16.69 -14.35
CA THR A 74 22.92 -17.24 -15.47
C THR A 74 22.86 -18.74 -15.36
N LYS A 75 21.65 -19.33 -15.36
CA LYS A 75 21.41 -20.76 -15.26
C LYS A 75 20.72 -21.27 -16.53
N GLU A 76 21.35 -22.23 -17.21
CA GLU A 76 20.80 -22.89 -18.39
C GLU A 76 20.17 -24.23 -17.98
N ILE A 77 18.90 -24.46 -18.36
CA ILE A 77 18.12 -25.63 -18.01
C ILE A 77 17.60 -26.27 -19.31
N ALA A 78 17.77 -27.58 -19.44
CA ALA A 78 17.33 -28.29 -20.63
C ALA A 78 15.80 -28.45 -20.65
N LEU A 79 15.20 -28.26 -21.82
CA LEU A 79 13.80 -28.53 -22.13
C LEU A 79 13.70 -29.89 -22.83
N THR A 80 12.67 -30.63 -22.55
CA THR A 80 12.42 -31.96 -23.13
C THR A 80 11.02 -32.03 -23.78
N ASP A 81 10.76 -33.05 -24.54
CA ASP A 81 9.41 -33.29 -25.10
C ASP A 81 8.34 -33.52 -24.03
N ASP A 82 8.75 -33.82 -22.79
CA ASP A 82 7.88 -34.05 -21.63
C ASP A 82 7.72 -32.80 -20.76
N THR A 83 8.40 -31.68 -21.07
CA THR A 83 8.29 -30.42 -20.32
C THR A 83 6.89 -29.81 -20.45
N VAL A 84 6.24 -29.57 -19.31
CA VAL A 84 4.90 -28.97 -19.23
C VAL A 84 5.06 -27.45 -19.08
N TYR A 85 4.24 -26.69 -19.80
CA TYR A 85 4.23 -25.23 -19.74
C TYR A 85 2.89 -24.76 -19.18
N GLU A 86 2.95 -23.94 -18.13
CA GLU A 86 1.76 -23.46 -17.44
C GLU A 86 1.89 -21.95 -17.15
N LYS A 87 0.74 -21.29 -17.07
CA LYS A 87 0.63 -19.93 -16.59
C LYS A 87 -0.18 -19.95 -15.30
N SER A 88 0.37 -19.43 -14.19
CA SER A 88 -0.38 -19.31 -12.96
C SER A 88 -1.48 -18.26 -13.16
N GLY A 89 -2.75 -18.64 -12.97
CA GLY A 89 -3.85 -17.68 -12.96
C GLY A 89 -3.74 -16.83 -11.71
N GLY A 90 -3.73 -15.51 -11.86
CA GLY A 90 -3.96 -14.59 -10.75
C GLY A 90 -5.32 -14.94 -10.13
N GLY A 91 -5.40 -14.93 -8.79
CA GLY A 91 -6.66 -15.11 -8.08
C GLY A 91 -7.72 -14.15 -8.63
N PRO A 92 -9.02 -14.41 -8.43
CA PRO A 92 -10.07 -13.62 -9.05
C PRO A 92 -10.00 -12.18 -8.52
N GLY A 93 -9.32 -11.33 -9.26
CA GLY A 93 -9.47 -9.89 -9.17
C GLY A 93 -10.93 -9.57 -9.48
N GLY A 94 -11.58 -8.84 -8.58
CA GLY A 94 -12.99 -8.55 -8.64
C GLY A 94 -13.38 -7.92 -9.97
N ASN A 95 -13.90 -8.74 -10.85
CA ASN A 95 -14.57 -8.28 -12.06
C ASN A 95 -15.88 -7.62 -11.63
N GLY A 96 -15.95 -6.31 -11.75
CA GLY A 96 -17.19 -5.55 -11.57
C GLY A 96 -18.29 -6.14 -12.43
N GLY A 97 -19.15 -6.96 -11.81
CA GLY A 97 -20.26 -7.59 -12.46
C GLY A 97 -21.27 -6.55 -12.90
N GLN A 98 -21.34 -6.33 -14.19
CA GLN A 98 -22.43 -5.61 -14.85
C GLN A 98 -23.78 -6.18 -14.39
N PRO A 99 -24.75 -5.35 -13.94
CA PRO A 99 -26.05 -5.86 -13.54
C PRO A 99 -26.76 -6.55 -14.70
N PRO A 100 -27.52 -7.65 -14.46
CA PRO A 100 -28.20 -8.36 -15.53
C PRO A 100 -29.26 -7.49 -16.19
N ALA A 101 -29.23 -7.45 -17.53
CA ALA A 101 -30.18 -6.76 -18.35
C ALA A 101 -31.61 -7.21 -18.03
N LYS A 102 -32.50 -6.24 -17.81
CA LYS A 102 -33.93 -6.41 -17.64
C LYS A 102 -34.55 -6.93 -18.96
N PRO A 103 -35.44 -7.93 -18.93
CA PRO A 103 -36.05 -8.42 -20.15
C PRO A 103 -36.98 -7.36 -20.78
N GLU A 104 -36.87 -7.22 -22.10
CA GLU A 104 -37.75 -6.41 -22.94
C GLU A 104 -39.17 -6.92 -22.87
N GLY A 105 -40.11 -6.02 -22.59
CA GLY A 105 -41.54 -6.20 -22.68
C GLY A 105 -42.16 -5.06 -23.48
N GLU A 106 -42.86 -5.46 -24.49
CA GLU A 106 -43.50 -4.79 -25.62
C GLU A 106 -44.13 -3.41 -25.41
N SER A 107 -44.00 -2.64 -26.49
CA SER A 107 -44.61 -1.37 -26.80
C SER A 107 -46.15 -1.37 -26.72
N ASP A 108 -46.74 -0.30 -26.22
CA ASP A 108 -47.85 0.30 -26.94
C ASP A 108 -47.98 1.81 -26.68
N SER A 109 -48.26 2.46 -27.78
CA SER A 109 -48.38 3.88 -28.01
C SER A 109 -49.66 4.49 -27.40
N ASN A 110 -49.64 5.70 -26.92
CA ASN A 110 -50.40 6.82 -27.53
C ASN A 110 -50.48 8.08 -26.67
N SER A 111 -50.00 9.11 -27.26
CA SER A 111 -50.40 10.52 -27.36
C SER A 111 -51.05 11.32 -26.21
N LYS A 112 -50.46 12.46 -26.09
CA LYS A 112 -51.00 13.84 -26.14
C LYS A 112 -51.30 14.60 -24.84
N ASP A 113 -50.50 15.63 -24.77
CA ASP A 113 -50.83 17.08 -24.64
C ASP A 113 -51.36 17.65 -23.33
N THR A 114 -50.66 18.68 -23.03
CA THR A 114 -50.97 20.06 -22.60
C THR A 114 -50.77 20.43 -21.15
N ALA A 115 -49.72 21.20 -21.03
CA ALA A 115 -49.68 22.61 -20.58
C ALA A 115 -50.26 23.00 -19.22
N ASN A 116 -49.39 23.60 -18.50
CA ASN A 116 -49.48 24.94 -17.90
C ASN A 116 -49.75 25.09 -16.42
N ALA A 117 -48.79 25.75 -15.87
CA ALA A 117 -48.80 26.94 -15.01
C ALA A 117 -49.28 26.86 -13.56
N ASN A 118 -48.33 27.22 -12.82
CA ASN A 118 -48.32 28.32 -11.82
C ASN A 118 -49.02 28.15 -10.47
N ASP A 119 -48.23 28.54 -9.58
CA ASP A 119 -48.37 29.49 -8.47
C ASP A 119 -48.62 28.97 -7.06
N ASN A 120 -47.60 29.30 -6.32
CA ASN A 120 -47.59 30.09 -5.07
C ASN A 120 -48.32 29.60 -3.81
N ASN A 121 -47.51 29.55 -2.85
CA ASN A 121 -47.52 30.38 -1.64
C ASN A 121 -48.01 29.78 -0.32
N THR A 122 -47.07 29.91 0.59
CA THR A 122 -47.17 30.37 1.98
C THR A 122 -47.90 29.52 3.04
N ASP A 123 -47.06 29.33 4.01
CA ASP A 123 -47.19 29.68 5.44
C ASP A 123 -47.85 28.71 6.43
N SER A 124 -47.00 28.50 7.36
CA SER A 124 -47.13 28.63 8.84
C SER A 124 -47.97 27.63 9.62
N ASN A 125 -47.20 27.12 10.54
CA ASN A 125 -47.40 27.23 11.99
C ASN A 125 -48.04 26.11 12.80
N SER A 126 -47.19 25.61 13.64
CA SER A 126 -47.34 25.37 15.07
C SER A 126 -48.33 24.32 15.61
N SER A 127 -47.75 23.63 16.47
CA SER A 127 -48.04 23.35 17.89
C SER A 127 -48.69 22.02 18.27
N ASP A 128 -47.96 21.42 19.13
CA ASP A 128 -48.33 20.83 20.46
C ASP A 128 -49.34 19.69 20.55
N GLY A 129 -48.90 18.76 21.39
CA GLY A 129 -49.78 18.01 22.29
C GLY A 129 -49.62 16.51 22.26
N ASP A 130 -48.76 16.03 23.07
CA ASP A 130 -48.91 15.37 24.38
C ASP A 130 -49.71 14.07 24.42
N SER A 131 -48.98 13.10 24.92
CA SER A 131 -49.27 12.05 25.92
C SER A 131 -50.15 10.84 25.57
N THR A 132 -49.53 9.81 26.06
CA THR A 132 -50.02 8.70 26.92
C THR A 132 -50.48 7.40 26.29
N ASP A 133 -49.66 6.45 26.70
CA ASP A 133 -50.00 5.18 27.37
C ASP A 133 -50.79 4.07 26.71
N SER A 134 -50.17 2.94 26.87
CA SER A 134 -50.67 1.68 27.40
C SER A 134 -50.97 0.51 26.48
N GLU A 135 -50.15 -0.46 26.79
CA GLU A 135 -50.47 -1.86 27.08
C GLU A 135 -51.01 -2.83 26.02
N ASN A 136 -50.15 -3.79 25.79
CA ASN A 136 -50.33 -5.25 26.09
C ASN A 136 -51.16 -6.12 25.16
N ALA A 137 -50.57 -7.23 24.91
CA ALA A 137 -51.06 -8.60 24.77
C ALA A 137 -51.00 -9.25 23.39
N ASP A 138 -50.11 -10.13 23.33
CA ASP A 138 -50.21 -11.61 23.37
C ASP A 138 -50.53 -12.35 22.07
N SER A 139 -49.64 -13.32 21.86
CA SER A 139 -49.80 -14.65 21.31
C SER A 139 -50.07 -14.83 19.79
N SER A 140 -49.22 -15.44 19.12
CA SER A 140 -49.19 -16.87 18.75
C SER A 140 -48.32 -17.17 17.56
N LYS A 141 -47.37 -18.05 17.79
CA LYS A 141 -46.69 -18.85 16.72
C LYS A 141 -47.71 -19.76 16.03
N PRO A 142 -47.42 -20.14 14.79
CA PRO A 142 -47.45 -21.56 14.46
C PRO A 142 -46.15 -22.05 13.86
N ASP A 143 -45.80 -23.23 14.33
CA ASP A 143 -44.76 -24.12 13.83
C ASP A 143 -44.96 -24.48 12.37
N GLY A 144 -43.91 -24.50 11.59
CA GLY A 144 -43.86 -25.08 10.27
C GLY A 144 -42.51 -25.69 9.99
N GLN A 145 -42.50 -27.03 9.99
CA GLN A 145 -41.43 -27.96 9.77
C GLN A 145 -40.90 -27.87 8.33
N PRO A 146 -39.56 -27.99 8.07
CA PRO A 146 -39.02 -27.98 6.70
C PRO A 146 -39.28 -29.31 5.99
N PRO A 147 -39.43 -29.32 4.65
CA PRO A 147 -39.65 -30.58 3.90
C PRO A 147 -38.37 -31.37 3.70
N GLU A 148 -38.56 -32.68 3.69
CA GLU A 148 -37.58 -33.75 3.53
C GLU A 148 -36.92 -33.75 2.15
N LYS A 149 -35.63 -34.16 2.14
CA LYS A 149 -34.82 -34.49 0.95
C LYS A 149 -35.31 -35.80 0.32
N PRO A 150 -35.31 -35.94 -1.00
CA PRO A 150 -35.42 -37.25 -1.63
C PRO A 150 -34.08 -37.97 -1.70
N ASP A 151 -34.09 -39.23 -1.30
CA ASP A 151 -33.01 -40.19 -1.46
C ASP A 151 -32.75 -40.50 -2.93
N GLY A 152 -31.48 -40.51 -3.30
CA GLY A 152 -31.03 -40.97 -4.60
C GLY A 152 -29.60 -41.51 -4.50
N ASP A 153 -29.49 -42.83 -4.49
CA ASP A 153 -28.24 -43.57 -4.56
C ASP A 153 -27.45 -43.26 -5.83
N GLY A 154 -26.21 -42.78 -5.66
CA GLY A 154 -25.23 -42.62 -6.71
C GLY A 154 -23.81 -42.76 -6.17
N GLN A 155 -23.20 -43.85 -6.52
CA GLN A 155 -21.90 -44.37 -6.18
C GLN A 155 -20.79 -43.36 -6.49
N ALA A 156 -19.92 -43.06 -5.51
CA ALA A 156 -18.73 -42.26 -5.65
C ALA A 156 -17.62 -43.03 -6.40
N PRO A 157 -16.85 -42.37 -7.26
CA PRO A 157 -15.52 -42.87 -7.63
C PRO A 157 -14.48 -42.31 -6.65
N ASP A 158 -13.60 -43.20 -6.22
CA ASP A 158 -12.40 -42.89 -5.45
C ASP A 158 -11.51 -41.91 -6.21
N GLY A 159 -11.16 -40.80 -5.57
CA GLY A 159 -10.25 -39.79 -6.09
C GLY A 159 -9.54 -39.11 -4.94
N ASN A 160 -8.27 -39.39 -4.84
CA ASN A 160 -7.21 -38.92 -4.00
C ASN A 160 -7.28 -37.40 -3.79
N GLY A 161 -7.33 -36.95 -2.52
CA GLY A 161 -7.37 -35.55 -2.17
C GLY A 161 -6.02 -34.89 -2.41
N SER A 162 -5.99 -33.99 -3.36
CA SER A 162 -4.94 -32.96 -3.49
C SER A 162 -5.47 -31.67 -2.88
N ALA A 163 -4.59 -30.93 -2.22
CA ALA A 163 -4.83 -29.59 -1.69
C ALA A 163 -5.41 -28.64 -2.77
N PRO A 164 -6.15 -27.58 -2.43
CA PRO A 164 -6.68 -26.65 -3.42
C PRO A 164 -5.51 -25.97 -4.14
N GLY A 165 -5.20 -26.46 -5.36
CA GLY A 165 -4.18 -25.91 -6.23
C GLY A 165 -4.68 -24.61 -6.87
N GLN A 166 -3.79 -23.63 -6.96
CA GLN A 166 -3.92 -22.51 -7.87
C GLN A 166 -4.34 -23.01 -9.25
N SER A 167 -5.31 -22.35 -9.87
CA SER A 167 -5.72 -22.69 -11.23
C SER A 167 -4.63 -22.26 -12.20
N THR A 168 -3.86 -23.19 -12.72
CA THR A 168 -2.91 -22.95 -13.81
C THR A 168 -3.61 -23.13 -15.16
N GLU A 169 -3.28 -22.26 -16.11
CA GLU A 169 -3.67 -22.40 -17.51
C GLU A 169 -2.51 -23.07 -18.27
N THR A 170 -2.79 -24.12 -19.04
CA THR A 170 -1.78 -24.76 -19.88
C THR A 170 -1.48 -23.87 -21.09
N ILE A 171 -0.23 -23.50 -21.26
CA ILE A 171 0.29 -22.68 -22.36
C ILE A 171 1.25 -23.51 -23.22
N THR A 172 1.85 -22.89 -24.23
CA THR A 172 2.89 -23.50 -25.06
C THR A 172 4.23 -22.80 -24.84
N LYS A 173 5.33 -23.42 -25.27
CA LYS A 173 6.66 -22.81 -25.22
C LYS A 173 6.70 -21.46 -25.96
N ASP A 174 5.96 -21.33 -27.05
CA ASP A 174 5.93 -20.11 -27.87
C ASP A 174 5.22 -18.93 -27.16
N ASP A 175 4.51 -19.20 -26.07
CA ASP A 175 3.87 -18.17 -25.24
C ASP A 175 4.84 -17.59 -24.18
N ILE A 176 6.06 -18.18 -24.03
CA ILE A 176 7.09 -17.70 -23.11
C ILE A 176 8.03 -16.74 -23.82
N GLN A 177 8.23 -15.56 -23.25
CA GLN A 177 9.07 -14.50 -23.83
C GLN A 177 10.31 -14.23 -22.99
N VAL A 178 11.33 -13.65 -23.61
CA VAL A 178 12.49 -13.09 -22.89
C VAL A 178 12.00 -11.96 -22.00
N GLY A 179 12.32 -12.03 -20.71
CA GLY A 179 11.84 -11.12 -19.69
C GLY A 179 10.77 -11.71 -18.78
N ASP A 180 10.13 -12.82 -19.16
CA ASP A 180 9.14 -13.46 -18.29
C ASP A 180 9.79 -14.00 -17.01
N GLN A 181 9.10 -13.82 -15.88
CA GLN A 181 9.43 -14.50 -14.64
C GLN A 181 8.87 -15.92 -14.66
N VAL A 182 9.73 -16.90 -14.46
CA VAL A 182 9.33 -18.30 -14.46
C VAL A 182 9.87 -19.03 -13.23
N THR A 183 9.06 -19.96 -12.73
CA THR A 183 9.51 -20.98 -11.79
C THR A 183 9.59 -22.32 -12.52
N ILE A 184 10.78 -22.91 -12.56
CA ILE A 184 11.03 -24.20 -13.21
C ILE A 184 11.19 -25.27 -12.15
N THR A 185 10.29 -26.23 -12.14
CA THR A 185 10.43 -27.47 -11.35
C THR A 185 11.28 -28.45 -12.13
N LEU A 186 12.31 -28.98 -11.49
CA LEU A 186 13.25 -29.90 -12.13
C LEU A 186 12.83 -31.37 -11.96
N ASP A 187 13.10 -32.17 -12.95
CA ASP A 187 13.00 -33.64 -12.86
C ASP A 187 14.22 -34.23 -12.13
N THR A 188 14.24 -35.51 -11.93
CA THR A 188 15.35 -36.23 -11.25
C THR A 188 16.66 -36.24 -12.02
N GLU A 189 16.65 -35.84 -13.29
CA GLU A 189 17.81 -35.71 -14.17
C GLU A 189 18.30 -34.24 -14.28
N GLY A 190 17.55 -33.28 -13.70
CA GLY A 190 17.86 -31.86 -13.70
C GLY A 190 17.35 -31.11 -14.92
N ASN A 191 16.45 -31.67 -15.72
CA ASN A 191 15.76 -31.00 -16.81
C ASN A 191 14.48 -30.33 -16.30
N ALA A 192 13.91 -29.42 -17.09
CA ALA A 192 12.63 -28.80 -16.76
C ALA A 192 11.47 -29.80 -16.86
N ALA A 193 10.87 -30.16 -15.73
CA ALA A 193 9.63 -30.94 -15.68
C ALA A 193 8.43 -30.03 -15.94
N THR A 194 8.37 -28.88 -15.30
CA THR A 194 7.32 -27.88 -15.48
C THR A 194 7.95 -26.48 -15.53
N VAL A 195 7.55 -25.67 -16.49
CA VAL A 195 7.84 -24.24 -16.56
C VAL A 195 6.55 -23.49 -16.30
N THR A 196 6.46 -22.86 -15.14
CA THR A 196 5.30 -22.05 -14.75
C THR A 196 5.64 -20.58 -14.96
N VAL A 197 4.93 -19.92 -15.89
CA VAL A 197 5.01 -18.47 -16.05
C VAL A 197 4.13 -17.85 -14.98
N SER A 198 4.69 -16.98 -14.16
CA SER A 198 3.93 -16.20 -13.21
C SER A 198 3.05 -15.20 -13.98
N SER A 199 1.73 -15.36 -13.91
CA SER A 199 0.79 -14.35 -14.37
C SER A 199 0.56 -13.33 -13.27
N GLY A 200 1.54 -12.55 -13.03
CA GLY A 200 1.57 -11.48 -12.08
C GLY A 200 2.95 -10.91 -12.21
N ASP A 201 3.04 -9.70 -12.60
CA ASP A 201 4.26 -8.91 -12.64
C ASP A 201 4.86 -8.89 -11.23
N MET A 202 5.77 -9.83 -10.98
CA MET A 202 6.56 -9.87 -9.76
C MET A 202 8.01 -9.85 -10.19
N GLY A 203 8.59 -8.67 -10.30
CA GLY A 203 9.99 -8.72 -10.54
C GLY A 203 10.67 -7.41 -10.85
N GLY A 204 10.90 -6.64 -9.86
CA GLY A 204 11.92 -5.63 -9.93
C GLY A 204 12.93 -5.86 -8.81
N GLY A 205 14.04 -6.53 -9.09
CA GLY A 205 15.25 -6.22 -8.35
C GLY A 205 15.71 -4.82 -8.75
N PRO A 206 16.59 -4.13 -7.94
CA PRO A 206 16.97 -2.75 -8.21
C PRO A 206 17.60 -2.62 -9.59
N GLY A 207 16.83 -2.12 -10.58
CA GLY A 207 17.28 -1.82 -11.92
C GLY A 207 16.56 -2.49 -13.09
N GLY A 208 15.43 -3.18 -12.89
CA GLY A 208 14.65 -3.78 -13.96
C GLY A 208 13.19 -3.37 -13.90
N MET A 209 12.81 -2.31 -14.61
CA MET A 209 11.41 -2.11 -14.99
C MET A 209 11.00 -3.31 -15.85
N GLY A 210 10.26 -4.25 -15.29
CA GLY A 210 9.54 -5.28 -16.02
C GLY A 210 8.54 -4.58 -16.93
N GLY A 211 8.71 -4.73 -18.26
CA GLY A 211 7.87 -4.06 -19.22
C GLY A 211 6.44 -4.59 -19.18
N GLN A 212 5.58 -3.98 -18.37
CA GLN A 212 4.19 -3.87 -18.79
C GLN A 212 4.23 -3.01 -20.05
N GLN A 213 3.56 -3.45 -21.11
CA GLN A 213 3.37 -2.62 -22.29
C GLN A 213 2.71 -1.32 -21.81
N GLY A 214 3.52 -0.26 -21.74
CA GLY A 214 2.99 1.08 -21.56
C GLY A 214 1.99 1.37 -22.66
N VAL A 215 1.27 2.46 -22.51
CA VAL A 215 0.37 2.94 -23.56
C VAL A 215 1.21 3.18 -24.82
N ASP A 216 0.87 2.51 -25.93
CA ASP A 216 1.63 2.60 -27.20
C ASP A 216 1.66 4.04 -27.76
N SER A 217 0.62 4.84 -27.47
CA SER A 217 0.48 6.24 -27.87
C SER A 217 -0.60 6.93 -27.05
N TYR A 218 -0.48 8.25 -26.91
CA TYR A 218 -1.49 9.09 -26.28
C TYR A 218 -2.30 9.84 -27.34
N GLU A 219 -3.61 9.93 -27.14
CA GLU A 219 -4.47 10.86 -27.84
C GLU A 219 -4.54 12.18 -27.07
N ALA A 220 -4.34 13.31 -27.74
CA ALA A 220 -4.35 14.62 -27.09
C ALA A 220 -4.92 15.70 -28.00
N ALA A 221 -5.74 16.58 -27.42
CA ALA A 221 -6.29 17.74 -28.15
C ALA A 221 -5.18 18.73 -28.56
N THR A 222 -4.14 18.85 -27.74
CA THR A 222 -2.96 19.66 -28.02
C THR A 222 -1.70 18.89 -27.63
N THR A 223 -0.79 18.72 -28.57
CA THR A 223 0.51 18.07 -28.34
C THR A 223 1.64 19.06 -28.60
N TYR A 224 2.58 19.14 -27.66
CA TYR A 224 3.82 19.92 -27.80
C TYR A 224 5.02 18.97 -27.89
N THR A 225 5.75 19.09 -29.01
CA THR A 225 6.99 18.35 -29.29
C THR A 225 8.18 19.28 -29.53
N GLU A 226 7.98 20.59 -29.35
CA GLU A 226 9.00 21.65 -29.51
C GLU A 226 8.81 22.69 -28.40
N ASP A 227 9.90 23.36 -28.02
CA ASP A 227 9.89 24.42 -27.02
C ASP A 227 8.86 25.50 -27.36
N THR A 228 7.96 25.76 -26.42
CA THR A 228 6.81 26.64 -26.65
C THR A 228 6.49 27.45 -25.39
N GLU A 229 6.08 28.70 -25.59
CA GLU A 229 5.57 29.55 -24.53
C GLU A 229 4.16 30.06 -24.89
N VAL A 230 3.20 29.85 -23.99
CA VAL A 230 1.79 30.19 -24.18
C VAL A 230 1.30 30.98 -22.97
N SER A 231 0.57 32.06 -23.23
CA SER A 231 -0.06 32.86 -22.17
C SER A 231 -1.49 33.24 -22.52
N ASP A 232 -2.32 33.38 -21.46
CA ASP A 232 -3.70 33.85 -21.56
C ASP A 232 -4.56 33.05 -22.58
N GLN A 233 -4.34 31.72 -22.66
CA GLN A 233 -5.03 30.81 -23.58
C GLN A 233 -5.92 29.83 -22.85
N GLU A 234 -7.04 29.46 -23.52
CA GLU A 234 -7.90 28.37 -23.09
C GLU A 234 -7.63 27.13 -23.94
N PHE A 235 -7.51 25.96 -23.28
CA PHE A 235 -7.40 24.63 -23.89
C PHE A 235 -8.62 23.83 -23.50
N THR A 236 -9.20 23.13 -24.45
CA THR A 236 -10.38 22.27 -24.25
C THR A 236 -10.14 20.90 -24.85
N SER A 237 -10.62 19.85 -24.19
CA SER A 237 -10.64 18.49 -24.68
C SER A 237 -11.97 17.85 -24.29
N ASP A 238 -12.60 17.17 -25.25
CA ASP A 238 -13.88 16.47 -25.07
C ASP A 238 -13.86 15.03 -25.65
N GLY A 239 -12.69 14.55 -26.09
CA GLY A 239 -12.52 13.19 -26.60
C GLY A 239 -12.47 12.14 -25.48
N THR A 240 -12.84 10.90 -25.83
CA THR A 240 -12.71 9.73 -24.95
C THR A 240 -11.23 9.46 -24.67
N ASP A 241 -10.86 9.36 -23.39
CA ASP A 241 -9.48 9.07 -22.94
C ASP A 241 -8.40 10.00 -23.56
N GLU A 242 -8.80 11.20 -24.02
CA GLU A 242 -7.96 12.20 -24.65
C GLU A 242 -7.33 13.13 -23.60
N ASN A 243 -6.02 13.35 -23.65
CA ASN A 243 -5.37 14.39 -22.86
C ASN A 243 -5.70 15.80 -23.41
N ALA A 244 -5.92 16.79 -22.54
CA ALA A 244 -6.13 18.15 -23.07
C ALA A 244 -4.81 18.75 -23.57
N ILE A 245 -3.72 18.52 -22.86
CA ILE A 245 -2.37 18.89 -23.25
C ILE A 245 -1.42 17.70 -23.01
N LEU A 246 -0.63 17.35 -24.01
CA LEU A 246 0.49 16.42 -23.95
C LEU A 246 1.80 17.13 -24.26
N VAL A 247 2.81 16.96 -23.39
CA VAL A 247 4.18 17.45 -23.60
C VAL A 247 5.12 16.26 -23.70
N GLN A 248 5.80 16.11 -24.84
CA GLN A 248 6.66 14.98 -25.14
C GLN A 248 7.85 15.37 -26.03
N ASP A 249 8.70 14.38 -26.41
CA ASP A 249 9.84 14.52 -27.31
C ASP A 249 10.89 15.54 -26.80
N GLY A 250 11.06 15.64 -25.45
CA GLY A 250 12.03 16.55 -24.83
C GLY A 250 11.64 18.02 -24.85
N ALA A 251 10.40 18.36 -25.22
CA ALA A 251 9.96 19.75 -25.33
C ALA A 251 9.94 20.46 -23.96
N THR A 252 10.31 21.74 -23.95
CA THR A 252 10.13 22.65 -22.81
C THR A 252 8.94 23.57 -23.07
N VAL A 253 7.86 23.40 -22.30
CA VAL A 253 6.62 24.14 -22.48
C VAL A 253 6.37 25.05 -21.27
N LYS A 254 6.10 26.34 -21.55
CA LYS A 254 5.75 27.32 -20.52
C LYS A 254 4.32 27.80 -20.71
N LEU A 255 3.48 27.52 -19.72
CA LEU A 255 2.07 27.86 -19.68
C LEU A 255 1.83 28.91 -18.58
N ASN A 256 1.40 30.11 -18.95
CA ASN A 256 1.16 31.17 -17.99
C ASN A 256 -0.25 31.73 -18.14
N LYS A 257 -1.02 31.74 -17.05
CA LYS A 257 -2.42 32.20 -17.06
C LYS A 257 -3.29 31.47 -18.08
N VAL A 258 -3.12 30.17 -18.18
CA VAL A 258 -3.95 29.33 -19.05
C VAL A 258 -5.15 28.76 -18.29
N THR A 259 -6.20 28.44 -19.05
CA THR A 259 -7.33 27.68 -18.55
C THR A 259 -7.37 26.36 -19.31
N ILE A 260 -7.40 25.23 -18.60
CA ILE A 260 -7.50 23.90 -19.18
C ILE A 260 -8.82 23.31 -18.74
N ASN A 261 -9.70 22.98 -19.70
CA ASN A 261 -10.99 22.37 -19.48
C ASN A 261 -11.03 21.00 -20.15
N ARG A 262 -11.03 19.95 -19.35
CA ARG A 262 -11.16 18.56 -19.77
C ARG A 262 -12.58 18.06 -19.45
N THR A 263 -13.34 17.58 -20.44
CA THR A 263 -14.67 17.03 -20.23
C THR A 263 -14.85 15.77 -21.07
N SER A 264 -15.44 14.72 -20.51
CA SER A 264 -15.84 13.55 -21.29
C SER A 264 -16.83 12.71 -20.51
N ASP A 265 -17.93 12.34 -21.14
CA ASP A 265 -18.91 11.41 -20.58
C ASP A 265 -18.54 9.94 -20.85
N ASP A 266 -17.59 9.69 -21.76
CA ASP A 266 -17.24 8.36 -22.27
C ASP A 266 -15.81 7.92 -21.88
N SER A 267 -15.04 8.74 -21.15
CA SER A 267 -13.71 8.36 -20.68
C SER A 267 -13.79 7.23 -19.66
N THR A 268 -12.85 6.29 -19.76
CA THR A 268 -12.92 5.02 -19.03
C THR A 268 -12.25 5.08 -17.66
N GLY A 269 -11.25 5.95 -17.45
CA GLY A 269 -10.47 5.98 -16.23
C GLY A 269 -9.71 4.67 -16.00
N GLY A 270 -9.54 4.29 -14.71
CA GLY A 270 -8.90 3.03 -14.31
C GLY A 270 -7.38 3.02 -14.49
N ASP A 271 -6.81 1.83 -14.68
CA ASP A 271 -5.36 1.58 -14.64
C ASP A 271 -4.57 2.40 -15.67
N ASN A 272 -5.05 2.52 -16.91
CA ASN A 272 -4.36 3.31 -17.93
C ASN A 272 -4.26 4.80 -17.55
N SER A 273 -5.28 5.33 -16.91
CA SER A 273 -5.28 6.70 -16.43
C SER A 273 -4.40 6.87 -15.19
N SER A 274 -4.47 5.92 -14.25
CA SER A 274 -3.71 5.96 -13.01
C SER A 274 -2.21 5.75 -13.24
N PHE A 275 -1.84 4.76 -14.06
CA PHE A 275 -0.44 4.35 -14.21
C PHE A 275 0.31 5.09 -15.31
N TYR A 276 -0.39 5.59 -16.33
CA TYR A 276 0.23 6.19 -17.51
C TYR A 276 -0.26 7.60 -17.85
N GLY A 277 -1.29 8.12 -17.15
CA GLY A 277 -1.80 9.47 -17.36
C GLY A 277 -2.70 9.63 -18.59
N VAL A 278 -3.30 8.53 -19.09
CA VAL A 278 -4.28 8.59 -20.19
C VAL A 278 -5.50 9.41 -19.74
N GLY A 279 -5.90 10.39 -20.53
CA GLY A 279 -7.04 11.26 -20.26
C GLY A 279 -6.76 12.42 -19.28
N ALA A 280 -5.54 12.57 -18.75
CA ALA A 280 -5.18 13.68 -17.87
C ALA A 280 -5.37 15.05 -18.55
N SER A 281 -5.65 16.07 -17.76
CA SER A 281 -5.79 17.45 -18.26
C SER A 281 -4.45 17.98 -18.80
N LEU A 282 -3.34 17.74 -18.10
CA LEU A 282 -2.00 18.01 -18.57
C LEU A 282 -1.11 16.80 -18.25
N LEU A 283 -0.56 16.19 -19.28
CA LEU A 283 0.39 15.08 -19.20
C LEU A 283 1.75 15.52 -19.74
N THR A 284 2.81 15.24 -19.00
CA THR A 284 4.20 15.42 -19.42
C THR A 284 4.93 14.10 -19.31
N THR A 285 5.43 13.54 -20.41
CA THR A 285 6.02 12.19 -20.46
C THR A 285 7.54 12.15 -20.49
N ASP A 286 8.19 12.98 -21.30
CA ASP A 286 9.65 13.05 -21.45
C ASP A 286 10.15 14.47 -21.72
N GLY A 287 9.28 15.47 -21.47
CA GLY A 287 9.59 16.90 -21.59
C GLY A 287 9.57 17.60 -20.23
N THR A 288 9.58 18.93 -20.29
CA THR A 288 9.48 19.78 -19.11
C THR A 288 8.34 20.79 -19.25
N THR A 289 7.42 20.80 -18.33
CA THR A 289 6.32 21.76 -18.28
C THR A 289 6.52 22.74 -17.12
N TYR A 290 6.39 24.03 -17.42
CA TYR A 290 6.25 25.10 -16.43
C TYR A 290 4.83 25.66 -16.52
N ILE A 291 4.04 25.58 -15.46
CA ILE A 291 2.67 26.12 -15.41
C ILE A 291 2.51 27.04 -14.22
N ASN A 292 1.97 28.25 -14.45
CA ASN A 292 1.85 29.28 -13.42
C ASN A 292 0.55 30.09 -13.58
N ASP A 293 -0.01 30.60 -12.47
CA ASP A 293 -1.22 31.44 -12.41
C ASP A 293 -2.41 30.85 -13.22
N SER A 294 -2.58 29.54 -13.24
CA SER A 294 -3.45 28.84 -14.19
C SER A 294 -4.64 28.15 -13.48
N THR A 295 -5.60 27.72 -14.28
CA THR A 295 -6.78 26.99 -13.79
C THR A 295 -6.98 25.71 -14.61
N ILE A 296 -7.15 24.58 -13.93
CA ILE A 296 -7.42 23.29 -14.52
C ILE A 296 -8.76 22.76 -13.98
N GLN A 297 -9.66 22.40 -14.87
CA GLN A 297 -10.93 21.80 -14.54
C GLN A 297 -11.12 20.51 -15.33
N SER A 298 -11.38 19.42 -14.62
CA SER A 298 -11.65 18.11 -15.22
C SER A 298 -13.01 17.57 -14.80
N ASP A 299 -13.81 17.19 -15.78
CA ASP A 299 -15.07 16.46 -15.64
C ASP A 299 -15.03 15.26 -16.59
N ALA A 300 -14.05 14.38 -16.39
CA ALA A 300 -13.80 13.16 -17.14
C ALA A 300 -13.20 12.10 -16.21
N ALA A 301 -13.63 10.85 -16.33
CA ALA A 301 -12.99 9.75 -15.62
C ALA A 301 -11.52 9.62 -16.06
N GLY A 302 -10.61 9.44 -15.09
CA GLY A 302 -9.17 9.44 -15.35
C GLY A 302 -8.57 10.81 -15.70
N GLY A 303 -9.38 11.88 -15.62
CA GLY A 303 -9.00 13.25 -15.97
C GLY A 303 -8.16 13.93 -14.89
N ALA A 304 -7.02 13.36 -14.48
CA ALA A 304 -6.11 13.97 -13.52
C ALA A 304 -5.73 15.41 -13.91
N GLY A 305 -5.46 16.25 -12.91
CA GLY A 305 -5.12 17.66 -13.15
C GLY A 305 -3.75 17.81 -13.82
N LEU A 306 -2.69 17.58 -13.06
CA LEU A 306 -1.30 17.55 -13.52
C LEU A 306 -0.77 16.13 -13.40
N PHE A 307 -0.14 15.61 -14.44
CA PHE A 307 0.43 14.27 -14.45
C PHE A 307 1.83 14.27 -15.06
N ALA A 308 2.84 13.93 -14.25
CA ALA A 308 4.20 13.69 -14.73
C ALA A 308 4.45 12.17 -14.79
N TYR A 309 4.86 11.68 -15.96
CA TYR A 309 5.11 10.27 -16.22
C TYR A 309 6.48 10.05 -16.84
N GLY A 310 7.16 8.97 -16.46
CA GLY A 310 8.45 8.61 -17.05
C GLY A 310 9.53 9.66 -16.80
N ASP A 311 10.18 10.13 -17.83
CA ASP A 311 11.19 11.19 -17.75
C ASP A 311 10.57 12.61 -17.68
N GLY A 312 9.23 12.72 -17.62
CA GLY A 312 8.50 13.98 -17.60
C GLY A 312 8.68 14.75 -16.29
N THR A 313 8.89 16.07 -16.42
CA THR A 313 9.03 16.98 -15.27
C THR A 313 8.03 18.12 -15.35
N ILE A 314 7.29 18.35 -14.26
CA ILE A 314 6.36 19.48 -14.13
C ILE A 314 6.82 20.40 -13.00
N TYR A 315 6.92 21.69 -13.29
CA TYR A 315 7.02 22.78 -12.34
C TYR A 315 5.70 23.55 -12.35
N ALA A 316 5.01 23.61 -11.21
CA ALA A 316 3.69 24.24 -11.13
C ALA A 316 3.63 25.24 -9.97
N ALA A 317 3.12 26.45 -10.19
CA ALA A 317 2.93 27.43 -9.13
C ALA A 317 1.57 28.13 -9.26
N ASP A 318 1.01 28.58 -8.12
CA ASP A 318 -0.21 29.42 -8.06
C ASP A 318 -1.34 28.92 -8.98
N THR A 319 -1.50 27.59 -9.10
CA THR A 319 -2.43 26.94 -10.03
C THR A 319 -3.55 26.27 -9.26
N THR A 320 -4.80 26.49 -9.72
CA THR A 320 -5.99 25.88 -9.15
C THR A 320 -6.45 24.71 -10.00
N ILE A 321 -6.66 23.55 -9.37
CA ILE A 321 -7.03 22.28 -9.99
C ILE A 321 -8.34 21.80 -9.37
N THR A 322 -9.31 21.43 -10.20
CA THR A 322 -10.55 20.80 -9.75
C THR A 322 -10.88 19.61 -10.63
N THR A 323 -11.00 18.41 -10.04
CA THR A 323 -11.44 17.21 -10.74
C THR A 323 -12.72 16.66 -10.15
N LYS A 324 -13.58 15.98 -10.95
CA LYS A 324 -14.90 15.57 -10.50
C LYS A 324 -15.18 14.07 -10.61
N GLN A 325 -14.65 13.42 -11.62
CA GLN A 325 -14.93 12.02 -11.92
C GLN A 325 -13.93 11.08 -11.24
N ASP A 326 -14.23 9.79 -11.27
CA ASP A 326 -13.40 8.75 -10.66
C ASP A 326 -12.00 8.64 -11.29
N THR A 327 -11.02 8.16 -10.53
CA THR A 327 -9.62 8.00 -10.92
C THR A 327 -8.92 9.28 -11.41
N SER A 328 -9.42 10.45 -10.97
CA SER A 328 -8.99 11.78 -11.40
C SER A 328 -8.23 12.50 -10.28
N GLY A 329 -6.95 12.16 -10.07
CA GLY A 329 -6.09 12.81 -9.08
C GLY A 329 -5.88 14.31 -9.32
N GLY A 330 -5.45 15.03 -8.29
CA GLY A 330 -5.14 16.46 -8.40
C GLY A 330 -3.77 16.70 -9.03
N VAL A 331 -2.70 16.42 -8.29
CA VAL A 331 -1.30 16.38 -8.75
C VAL A 331 -0.81 14.93 -8.69
N HIS A 332 -0.13 14.46 -9.75
CA HIS A 332 0.10 13.04 -9.94
C HIS A 332 1.48 12.76 -10.55
N VAL A 333 2.19 11.75 -10.02
CA VAL A 333 3.41 11.19 -10.61
C VAL A 333 3.29 9.67 -10.73
N ALA A 334 3.81 9.12 -11.81
CA ALA A 334 3.94 7.68 -12.01
C ALA A 334 5.09 7.36 -12.97
N GLY A 335 5.56 6.11 -12.97
CA GLY A 335 6.59 5.65 -13.90
C GLY A 335 7.94 6.38 -13.81
N GLY A 336 8.25 6.99 -12.65
CA GLY A 336 9.47 7.77 -12.44
C GLY A 336 9.31 9.29 -12.65
N GLY A 337 8.11 9.78 -12.97
CA GLY A 337 7.84 11.21 -13.23
C GLY A 337 8.20 12.13 -12.06
N THR A 338 8.44 13.40 -12.35
CA THR A 338 8.84 14.40 -11.37
C THR A 338 7.89 15.60 -11.36
N LEU A 339 7.40 16.00 -10.17
CA LEU A 339 6.54 17.15 -10.01
C LEU A 339 7.00 18.04 -8.85
N TYR A 340 7.21 19.31 -9.13
CA TYR A 340 7.51 20.34 -8.15
C TYR A 340 6.38 21.36 -8.13
N GLY A 341 5.79 21.61 -6.95
CA GLY A 341 4.63 22.47 -6.80
C GLY A 341 4.79 23.53 -5.72
N TRP A 342 4.33 24.75 -5.99
CA TRP A 342 4.31 25.86 -5.03
C TRP A 342 2.93 26.49 -4.97
N ASN A 343 2.38 26.58 -3.75
CA ASN A 343 1.10 27.25 -3.48
C ASN A 343 -0.04 26.77 -4.42
N LEU A 344 -0.14 25.46 -4.65
CA LEU A 344 -1.19 24.88 -5.47
C LEU A 344 -2.49 24.75 -4.67
N THR A 345 -3.61 24.82 -5.38
CA THR A 345 -4.92 24.47 -4.82
C THR A 345 -5.48 23.30 -5.63
N ALA A 346 -5.63 22.13 -5.03
CA ALA A 346 -6.19 20.95 -5.68
C ALA A 346 -7.42 20.47 -4.92
N GLU A 347 -8.54 20.33 -5.61
CA GLU A 347 -9.79 19.74 -5.09
C GLU A 347 -10.22 18.60 -6.01
N THR A 348 -10.36 17.39 -5.45
CA THR A 348 -10.81 16.20 -6.15
C THR A 348 -12.12 15.69 -5.57
N ASN A 349 -13.03 15.16 -6.40
CA ASN A 349 -14.37 14.77 -5.97
C ASN A 349 -14.76 13.33 -6.32
N GLY A 350 -14.02 12.67 -7.19
CA GLY A 350 -14.29 11.29 -7.61
C GLY A 350 -13.79 10.25 -6.61
N THR A 351 -14.24 9.01 -6.78
CA THR A 351 -13.70 7.83 -6.09
C THR A 351 -12.29 7.52 -6.60
N SER A 352 -11.39 7.04 -5.75
CA SER A 352 -9.99 6.74 -6.10
C SER A 352 -9.27 7.94 -6.74
N SER A 353 -9.50 9.13 -6.19
CA SER A 353 -9.05 10.41 -6.74
C SER A 353 -8.33 11.24 -5.68
N ALA A 354 -7.22 10.71 -5.14
CA ALA A 354 -6.41 11.42 -4.15
C ALA A 354 -5.96 12.79 -4.68
N ALA A 355 -5.95 13.81 -3.81
CA ALA A 355 -5.54 15.16 -4.20
C ALA A 355 -4.04 15.26 -4.51
N VAL A 356 -3.21 14.56 -3.73
CA VAL A 356 -1.81 14.28 -4.01
C VAL A 356 -1.68 12.78 -4.27
N ARG A 357 -1.28 12.40 -5.47
CA ARG A 357 -1.31 11.01 -5.91
C ARG A 357 -0.03 10.58 -6.57
N SER A 358 0.38 9.36 -6.32
CA SER A 358 1.38 8.66 -7.11
C SER A 358 0.89 7.25 -7.41
N ASP A 359 1.39 6.66 -8.46
CA ASP A 359 1.02 5.31 -8.87
C ASP A 359 2.24 4.53 -9.37
N ARG A 360 2.01 3.37 -9.93
CA ARG A 360 2.98 2.37 -10.37
C ARG A 360 4.24 2.97 -11.02
N GLY A 361 5.40 2.50 -10.54
CA GLY A 361 6.70 3.00 -10.98
C GLY A 361 7.15 4.26 -10.25
N GLY A 362 6.34 4.78 -9.31
CA GLY A 362 6.71 5.87 -8.43
C GLY A 362 7.11 7.16 -9.13
N GLY A 363 8.02 7.89 -8.50
CA GLY A 363 8.56 9.15 -8.98
C GLY A 363 9.00 10.04 -7.82
N THR A 364 9.11 11.33 -8.09
CA THR A 364 9.46 12.34 -7.08
C THR A 364 8.43 13.46 -7.06
N MET A 365 7.93 13.81 -5.88
CA MET A 365 7.03 14.95 -5.73
C MET A 365 7.48 15.82 -4.55
N VAL A 366 7.66 17.13 -4.80
CA VAL A 366 7.98 18.11 -3.77
C VAL A 366 6.99 19.26 -3.85
N LEU A 367 6.25 19.47 -2.77
CA LEU A 367 5.21 20.51 -2.70
C LEU A 367 5.52 21.47 -1.55
N ASP A 368 5.49 22.78 -1.83
CA ASP A 368 5.72 23.84 -0.86
C ASP A 368 4.51 24.78 -0.81
N GLY A 369 3.81 24.77 0.29
CA GLY A 369 2.54 25.47 0.47
C GLY A 369 1.36 24.86 -0.29
N GLY A 370 0.21 25.49 -0.11
CA GLY A 370 -1.00 25.14 -0.85
C GLY A 370 -2.05 24.37 -0.05
N SER A 371 -3.12 23.98 -0.76
CA SER A 371 -4.25 23.24 -0.19
C SER A 371 -4.67 22.10 -1.09
N TYR A 372 -4.76 20.90 -0.54
CA TYR A 372 -5.04 19.67 -1.27
C TYR A 372 -6.19 18.95 -0.57
N THR A 373 -7.35 18.92 -1.23
CA THR A 373 -8.59 18.37 -0.66
C THR A 373 -9.14 17.26 -1.55
N SER A 374 -9.35 16.09 -0.99
CA SER A 374 -10.11 15.00 -1.60
C SER A 374 -11.46 14.81 -0.92
N ASN A 375 -12.52 14.69 -1.72
CA ASN A 375 -13.89 14.56 -1.24
C ASN A 375 -14.50 13.18 -1.50
N GLY A 376 -13.90 12.40 -2.40
CA GLY A 376 -14.39 11.08 -2.79
C GLY A 376 -14.09 9.97 -1.77
N SER A 377 -14.82 8.87 -1.90
CA SER A 377 -14.48 7.63 -1.20
C SER A 377 -13.23 6.99 -1.78
N ASP A 378 -12.50 6.20 -0.99
CA ASP A 378 -11.22 5.57 -1.39
C ASP A 378 -10.24 6.62 -1.99
N SER A 379 -10.29 7.87 -1.49
CA SER A 379 -9.54 9.03 -1.99
C SER A 379 -8.82 9.71 -0.83
N PRO A 380 -7.67 9.19 -0.38
CA PRO A 380 -6.88 9.84 0.66
C PRO A 380 -6.44 11.24 0.23
N ALA A 381 -6.04 12.08 1.16
CA ALA A 381 -5.40 13.36 0.82
C ALA A 381 -4.08 13.11 0.10
N VAL A 382 -3.32 12.08 0.55
CA VAL A 382 -2.08 11.62 -0.08
C VAL A 382 -2.12 10.10 -0.29
N TYR A 383 -2.07 9.64 -1.53
CA TYR A 383 -1.77 8.26 -1.90
C TYR A 383 -0.33 8.17 -2.39
N CYS A 384 0.51 7.44 -1.67
CA CYS A 384 1.95 7.45 -1.83
C CYS A 384 2.51 6.09 -2.26
N THR A 385 2.96 6.04 -3.51
CA THR A 385 3.80 4.99 -4.10
C THR A 385 5.07 5.61 -4.72
N ALA A 386 5.60 6.70 -4.12
CA ALA A 386 6.70 7.52 -4.62
C ALA A 386 7.52 8.10 -3.46
N ASP A 387 8.55 8.88 -3.78
CA ASP A 387 9.26 9.73 -2.81
C ASP A 387 8.60 11.12 -2.79
N ILE A 388 7.84 11.42 -1.73
CA ILE A 388 7.04 12.64 -1.60
C ILE A 388 7.50 13.44 -0.38
N ALA A 389 7.75 14.74 -0.58
CA ALA A 389 8.02 15.71 0.48
C ALA A 389 7.07 16.91 0.36
N ILE A 390 6.38 17.28 1.44
CA ILE A 390 5.40 18.37 1.46
C ILE A 390 5.68 19.28 2.66
N HIS A 391 5.63 20.59 2.43
CA HIS A 391 5.89 21.61 3.45
C HIS A 391 4.79 22.67 3.47
N ASP A 392 4.44 23.17 4.67
CA ASP A 392 3.51 24.29 4.93
C ASP A 392 2.18 24.20 4.13
N ALA A 393 1.57 22.99 4.08
CA ALA A 393 0.39 22.71 3.28
C ALA A 393 -0.79 22.20 4.12
N ASP A 394 -2.01 22.47 3.63
CA ASP A 394 -3.26 21.91 4.14
C ASP A 394 -3.66 20.67 3.31
N LEU A 395 -3.69 19.50 3.93
CA LEU A 395 -3.99 18.20 3.32
C LEU A 395 -5.25 17.63 3.96
N THR A 396 -6.33 17.46 3.20
CA THR A 396 -7.63 17.06 3.75
C THR A 396 -8.29 15.96 2.93
N ALA A 397 -8.68 14.87 3.58
CA ALA A 397 -9.56 13.85 3.03
C ALA A 397 -10.92 13.88 3.74
N ASN A 398 -11.99 14.18 3.00
CA ASN A 398 -13.35 14.28 3.54
C ASN A 398 -14.14 12.96 3.47
N GLY A 399 -13.69 11.98 2.70
CA GLY A 399 -14.38 10.71 2.48
C GLY A 399 -13.48 9.48 2.62
N ALA A 400 -12.25 9.65 3.09
CA ALA A 400 -11.26 8.58 3.22
C ALA A 400 -10.25 8.88 4.34
N GLU A 401 -9.27 8.01 4.51
CA GLU A 401 -8.08 8.21 5.34
C GLU A 401 -7.25 9.41 4.86
N ALA A 402 -6.45 9.98 5.74
CA ALA A 402 -5.58 11.10 5.36
C ALA A 402 -4.45 10.63 4.43
N VAL A 403 -3.82 9.49 4.75
CA VAL A 403 -2.65 8.98 4.03
C VAL A 403 -2.72 7.46 3.86
N CYS A 404 -2.32 7.05 2.67
CA CYS A 404 -2.08 5.67 2.31
C CYS A 404 -0.67 5.56 1.71
N ILE A 405 0.22 4.76 2.33
CA ILE A 405 1.58 4.50 1.83
C ILE A 405 1.69 3.02 1.52
N GLU A 406 2.06 2.68 0.30
CA GLU A 406 2.18 1.31 -0.15
C GLU A 406 3.63 0.93 -0.47
N GLY A 407 4.14 -0.13 0.17
CA GLY A 407 5.44 -0.73 -0.10
C GLY A 407 6.64 0.20 0.14
N LEU A 408 7.71 0.01 -0.63
CA LEU A 408 8.98 0.74 -0.51
C LEU A 408 8.85 2.20 -0.96
N ASN A 409 8.10 3.01 -0.23
CA ASN A 409 7.84 4.41 -0.56
C ASN A 409 7.89 5.30 0.67
N THR A 410 8.04 6.60 0.45
CA THR A 410 8.28 7.56 1.53
C THR A 410 7.42 8.81 1.40
N LEU A 411 6.71 9.16 2.49
CA LEU A 411 6.06 10.46 2.65
C LEU A 411 6.68 11.22 3.81
N ARG A 412 7.11 12.46 3.54
CA ARG A 412 7.63 13.39 4.54
C ARG A 412 6.79 14.66 4.58
N LEU A 413 6.34 15.04 5.75
CA LEU A 413 5.52 16.22 6.00
C LEU A 413 6.25 17.16 6.97
N TYR A 414 6.36 18.43 6.58
CA TYR A 414 7.00 19.49 7.38
C TYR A 414 6.03 20.62 7.61
N ASP A 415 5.69 20.91 8.87
CA ASP A 415 4.75 21.96 9.27
C ASP A 415 3.38 21.91 8.53
N CYS A 416 2.93 20.73 8.13
CA CYS A 416 1.67 20.52 7.41
C CYS A 416 0.48 20.32 8.35
N ASN A 417 -0.73 20.67 7.88
CA ASN A 417 -1.99 20.29 8.51
C ASN A 417 -2.60 19.10 7.74
N LEU A 418 -2.66 17.93 8.37
CA LEU A 418 -3.14 16.69 7.78
C LEU A 418 -4.43 16.23 8.47
N THR A 419 -5.50 16.04 7.70
CA THR A 419 -6.81 15.63 8.23
C THR A 419 -7.41 14.50 7.39
N GLY A 420 -7.85 13.41 8.06
CA GLY A 420 -8.62 12.34 7.46
C GLY A 420 -10.01 12.20 8.08
N SER A 421 -10.91 11.62 7.31
CA SER A 421 -12.33 11.44 7.66
C SER A 421 -12.87 10.12 7.08
N MET A 422 -12.09 9.05 7.27
CA MET A 422 -12.47 7.71 6.85
C MET A 422 -13.72 7.24 7.59
N THR A 423 -14.60 6.54 6.93
CA THR A 423 -15.81 5.92 7.50
C THR A 423 -15.72 4.41 7.47
N GLU A 424 -16.59 3.72 8.23
CA GLU A 424 -16.65 2.26 8.21
C GLU A 424 -16.87 1.71 6.79
N ASP A 425 -16.11 0.69 6.44
CA ASP A 425 -16.26 -0.11 5.22
C ASP A 425 -16.13 -1.60 5.59
N GLU A 426 -17.08 -2.43 5.16
CA GLU A 426 -17.09 -3.87 5.44
C GLU A 426 -15.85 -4.61 4.93
N ARG A 427 -15.09 -4.02 4.01
CA ARG A 427 -13.82 -4.55 3.48
C ARG A 427 -12.64 -4.33 4.41
N ASN A 428 -12.79 -3.46 5.43
CA ASN A 428 -11.71 -3.05 6.32
C ASN A 428 -11.87 -3.66 7.71
N ASP A 429 -10.77 -3.90 8.40
CA ASP A 429 -10.75 -4.43 9.77
C ASP A 429 -11.14 -3.38 10.80
N CYS A 430 -10.80 -2.13 10.51
CA CYS A 430 -10.99 -0.98 11.38
C CYS A 430 -10.97 0.32 10.57
N ILE A 431 -11.23 1.42 11.24
CA ILE A 431 -11.02 2.77 10.70
C ILE A 431 -9.62 3.23 11.09
N TRP A 432 -8.88 3.81 10.16
CA TRP A 432 -7.55 4.38 10.36
C TRP A 432 -7.44 5.77 9.73
N ASN A 433 -6.46 6.54 10.14
CA ASN A 433 -6.16 7.85 9.55
C ASN A 433 -4.93 7.82 8.64
N VAL A 434 -3.92 7.07 9.01
CA VAL A 434 -2.70 6.83 8.23
C VAL A 434 -2.46 5.33 8.17
N ILE A 435 -2.36 4.78 6.96
CA ILE A 435 -2.02 3.36 6.75
C ILE A 435 -0.70 3.20 6.01
N LEU A 436 0.13 2.26 6.50
CA LEU A 436 1.33 1.77 5.83
C LEU A 436 1.12 0.27 5.56
N TYR A 437 1.19 -0.14 4.30
CA TYR A 437 0.81 -1.51 3.93
C TYR A 437 1.45 -1.95 2.62
N GLN A 438 1.32 -3.23 2.33
CA GLN A 438 1.63 -3.80 1.02
C GLN A 438 0.41 -4.55 0.49
N SER A 439 -0.13 -4.09 -0.64
CA SER A 439 -1.35 -4.69 -1.22
C SER A 439 -1.09 -6.01 -1.96
N MET A 440 0.13 -6.23 -2.43
CA MET A 440 0.51 -7.32 -3.34
C MET A 440 -0.10 -7.16 -4.75
N SER A 441 -0.59 -5.97 -5.11
CA SER A 441 -1.14 -5.66 -6.45
C SER A 441 -0.06 -5.47 -7.52
N GLY A 442 1.20 -5.25 -7.10
CA GLY A 442 2.30 -4.85 -7.99
C GLY A 442 2.34 -3.35 -8.28
N ASP A 443 1.58 -2.53 -7.56
CA ASP A 443 1.60 -1.07 -7.73
C ASP A 443 2.83 -0.44 -7.08
N SER A 444 3.48 -1.17 -6.17
CA SER A 444 4.64 -0.72 -5.43
C SER A 444 5.59 -1.88 -5.17
N GLU A 445 6.89 -1.60 -5.12
CA GLU A 445 7.90 -2.55 -4.69
C GLU A 445 7.72 -2.92 -3.22
N VAL A 446 7.98 -4.18 -2.87
CA VAL A 446 7.95 -4.64 -1.48
C VAL A 446 9.13 -4.04 -0.74
N GLY A 447 8.88 -3.50 0.46
CA GLY A 447 9.92 -2.94 1.31
C GLY A 447 9.37 -2.00 2.36
N ASN A 448 10.28 -1.23 2.97
CA ASN A 448 9.94 -0.36 4.09
C ASN A 448 9.13 0.87 3.67
N SER A 449 7.88 0.91 4.09
CA SER A 449 7.02 2.10 3.97
C SER A 449 7.42 3.15 5.01
N THR A 450 7.67 4.39 4.61
CA THR A 450 8.11 5.44 5.55
C THR A 450 7.13 6.60 5.63
N PHE A 451 6.68 6.89 6.84
CA PHE A 451 5.95 8.10 7.20
C PHE A 451 6.79 8.94 8.18
N GLU A 452 7.11 10.15 7.79
CA GLU A 452 7.79 11.13 8.63
C GLU A 452 6.95 12.41 8.73
N MET A 453 6.68 12.86 9.95
CA MET A 453 6.02 14.15 10.16
C MET A 453 6.76 14.97 11.21
N ASN A 454 7.10 16.19 10.83
CA ASN A 454 7.90 17.12 11.62
C ASN A 454 7.15 18.46 11.74
N GLY A 455 6.63 18.74 12.94
CA GLY A 455 5.75 19.89 13.16
C GLY A 455 4.34 19.72 12.56
N GLY A 456 3.55 20.78 12.60
CA GLY A 456 2.20 20.82 12.05
C GLY A 456 1.15 20.08 12.89
N THR A 457 0.00 19.76 12.28
CA THR A 457 -1.16 19.15 12.94
C THR A 457 -1.59 17.87 12.23
N LEU A 458 -1.82 16.80 12.97
CA LEU A 458 -2.40 15.55 12.50
C LEU A 458 -3.78 15.35 13.13
N SER A 459 -4.83 15.37 12.32
CA SER A 459 -6.22 15.27 12.79
C SER A 459 -6.91 14.02 12.26
N ALA A 460 -7.51 13.24 13.15
CA ALA A 460 -8.39 12.11 12.84
C ALA A 460 -9.81 12.41 13.30
N LYS A 461 -10.82 12.15 12.45
CA LYS A 461 -12.23 12.37 12.80
C LYS A 461 -12.83 11.19 13.55
N GLU A 462 -12.48 9.99 13.17
CA GLU A 462 -12.98 8.75 13.78
C GLU A 462 -11.88 7.67 13.73
N GLY A 463 -12.02 6.62 14.54
CA GLY A 463 -11.20 5.42 14.52
C GLY A 463 -9.80 5.58 15.12
N GLY A 464 -8.86 4.78 14.62
CA GLY A 464 -7.47 4.80 15.03
C GLY A 464 -6.61 5.78 14.23
N LEU A 465 -5.40 6.04 14.72
CA LEU A 465 -4.52 7.02 14.07
C LEU A 465 -3.61 6.34 13.04
N PHE A 466 -2.77 5.40 13.46
CA PHE A 466 -1.82 4.70 12.59
C PHE A 466 -2.14 3.21 12.51
N TYR A 467 -2.19 2.68 11.30
CA TYR A 467 -2.26 1.25 11.05
C TYR A 467 -1.12 0.81 10.15
N THR A 468 -0.40 -0.24 10.54
CA THR A 468 0.62 -0.87 9.71
C THR A 468 0.38 -2.37 9.64
N THR A 469 0.38 -2.92 8.42
CA THR A 469 0.05 -4.32 8.15
C THR A 469 0.70 -4.82 6.86
N ASN A 470 1.12 -6.08 6.85
CA ASN A 470 1.71 -6.75 5.68
C ASN A 470 2.90 -6.00 5.05
N THR A 471 3.69 -5.29 5.86
CA THR A 471 4.83 -4.49 5.36
C THR A 471 5.89 -4.27 6.44
N GLU A 472 7.12 -3.99 6.02
CA GLU A 472 8.07 -3.26 6.86
C GLU A 472 7.66 -1.77 6.87
N SER A 473 7.78 -1.10 8.01
CA SER A 473 7.38 0.30 8.13
C SER A 473 8.24 1.09 9.10
N THR A 474 8.39 2.38 8.81
CA THR A 474 9.02 3.36 9.69
C THR A 474 8.08 4.54 9.88
N ILE A 475 7.69 4.81 11.12
CA ILE A 475 6.85 5.96 11.49
C ILE A 475 7.64 6.84 12.44
N THR A 476 7.87 8.09 12.05
CA THR A 476 8.60 9.07 12.86
C THR A 476 7.77 10.33 13.05
N LEU A 477 7.48 10.66 14.31
CA LEU A 477 6.77 11.87 14.69
C LEU A 477 7.68 12.77 15.52
N ASN A 478 7.78 14.04 15.14
CA ASN A 478 8.55 15.03 15.86
C ASN A 478 7.72 16.29 16.06
N HIS A 479 7.33 16.57 17.32
CA HIS A 479 6.63 17.78 17.72
C HIS A 479 5.35 18.06 16.91
N VAL A 480 4.54 17.02 16.63
CA VAL A 480 3.27 17.08 15.89
C VAL A 480 2.12 17.33 16.85
N ASP A 481 1.23 18.31 16.55
CA ASP A 481 -0.02 18.50 17.30
C ASP A 481 -1.06 17.46 16.84
N ILE A 482 -1.31 16.44 17.67
CA ILE A 482 -2.24 15.35 17.35
C ILE A 482 -3.62 15.67 17.89
N GLN A 483 -4.62 15.71 17.01
CA GLN A 483 -6.00 16.01 17.32
C GLN A 483 -6.91 14.85 16.91
N GLN A 484 -7.62 14.26 17.88
CA GLN A 484 -8.57 13.18 17.65
C GLN A 484 -9.95 13.62 18.11
N ASP A 485 -10.95 13.53 17.24
CA ASP A 485 -12.34 13.82 17.56
C ASP A 485 -12.97 12.57 18.21
N GLY A 486 -13.29 12.65 19.51
CA GLY A 486 -13.92 11.56 20.25
C GLY A 486 -12.94 10.60 20.94
N ASP A 487 -13.42 9.39 21.24
CA ASP A 487 -12.59 8.33 21.79
C ASP A 487 -11.84 7.65 20.64
N SER A 488 -10.52 7.61 20.71
CA SER A 488 -9.69 6.92 19.73
C SER A 488 -9.74 5.42 19.94
N ASP A 489 -9.88 4.64 18.86
CA ASP A 489 -9.84 3.18 18.93
C ASP A 489 -8.43 2.68 19.24
N PHE A 490 -7.41 3.33 18.67
CA PHE A 490 -6.00 3.07 18.93
C PHE A 490 -5.13 4.25 18.47
N PHE A 491 -3.95 4.38 19.04
CA PHE A 491 -2.90 5.28 18.54
C PHE A 491 -2.12 4.62 17.42
N LEU A 492 -1.64 3.40 17.64
CA LEU A 492 -0.90 2.60 16.67
C LEU A 492 -1.39 1.16 16.71
N LYS A 493 -1.78 0.63 15.55
CA LYS A 493 -2.07 -0.77 15.33
C LYS A 493 -1.00 -1.37 14.42
N CYS A 494 -0.16 -2.25 15.00
CA CYS A 494 0.91 -2.99 14.30
C CYS A 494 0.53 -4.47 14.32
N THR A 495 -0.26 -4.91 13.35
CA THR A 495 -0.86 -6.26 13.33
C THR A 495 -0.97 -6.80 11.91
N GLY A 496 -1.22 -8.10 11.79
CA GLY A 496 -1.81 -8.65 10.58
C GLY A 496 -3.19 -8.06 10.29
N ASN A 497 -3.77 -8.48 9.18
CA ASN A 497 -5.11 -8.07 8.76
C ASN A 497 -5.99 -9.29 8.49
N ASN A 498 -7.32 -9.09 8.39
CA ASN A 498 -8.30 -10.14 8.17
C ASN A 498 -8.33 -10.68 6.73
N ASN A 499 -7.43 -10.22 5.89
CA ASN A 499 -7.25 -10.60 4.48
C ASN A 499 -8.49 -10.38 3.58
N GLN A 500 -9.45 -9.56 3.98
CA GLN A 500 -10.63 -9.28 3.14
C GLN A 500 -10.27 -8.50 1.88
N ARG A 501 -9.22 -7.69 1.92
CA ARG A 501 -8.68 -6.98 0.75
C ARG A 501 -7.63 -7.79 -0.02
N GLY A 502 -7.25 -8.98 0.47
CA GLY A 502 -6.22 -9.80 -0.16
C GLY A 502 -4.79 -9.31 0.11
N TRP A 503 -4.59 -8.55 1.19
CA TRP A 503 -3.27 -8.05 1.57
C TRP A 503 -2.46 -9.12 2.28
N GLY A 504 -1.57 -9.77 1.53
CA GLY A 504 -0.69 -10.83 2.03
C GLY A 504 -1.37 -12.19 2.21
N THR A 505 -0.79 -13.01 3.05
CA THR A 505 -1.26 -14.36 3.37
C THR A 505 -1.62 -14.44 4.85
N GLU A 506 -2.75 -15.04 5.17
CA GLU A 506 -3.20 -15.25 6.55
C GLU A 506 -2.06 -15.83 7.44
N ASN A 507 -1.86 -15.26 8.61
CA ASN A 507 -0.76 -15.52 9.57
C ASN A 507 0.67 -15.21 9.08
N ALA A 508 0.82 -14.60 7.90
CA ALA A 508 2.10 -14.13 7.36
C ALA A 508 1.98 -12.69 6.81
N ASN A 509 0.89 -12.01 7.13
CA ASN A 509 0.60 -10.62 6.75
C ASN A 509 0.76 -9.64 7.94
N GLY A 510 1.62 -9.98 8.88
CA GLY A 510 2.02 -9.09 9.99
C GLY A 510 2.82 -7.89 9.50
N ALA A 511 3.07 -6.94 10.38
CA ALA A 511 3.92 -5.80 10.13
C ALA A 511 5.26 -5.92 10.86
N ASP A 512 6.32 -5.30 10.30
CA ASP A 512 7.58 -5.05 11.00
C ASP A 512 7.77 -3.53 11.12
N CYS A 513 7.46 -2.96 12.30
CA CYS A 513 7.34 -1.53 12.48
C CYS A 513 8.42 -0.95 13.40
N LEU A 514 9.13 0.07 12.90
CA LEU A 514 9.93 0.99 13.69
C LEU A 514 9.14 2.26 13.94
N PHE A 515 8.69 2.47 15.17
CA PHE A 515 7.99 3.69 15.59
C PHE A 515 8.90 4.55 16.47
N THR A 516 9.03 5.82 16.15
CA THR A 516 9.78 6.80 16.97
C THR A 516 8.96 8.07 17.22
N ALA A 517 8.79 8.41 18.49
CA ALA A 517 8.21 9.65 18.96
C ALA A 517 9.31 10.55 19.56
N ILE A 518 9.44 11.77 19.05
CA ILE A 518 10.47 12.74 19.43
C ILE A 518 9.75 14.01 19.94
N ASP A 519 9.94 14.39 21.21
CA ASP A 519 9.28 15.55 21.83
C ASP A 519 7.77 15.61 21.52
N GLN A 520 7.09 14.45 21.71
CA GLN A 520 5.74 14.21 21.23
C GLN A 520 4.75 14.05 22.40
N GLU A 521 3.55 14.63 22.29
CA GLU A 521 2.41 14.30 23.13
C GLU A 521 1.50 13.31 22.39
N MET A 522 1.20 12.15 23.02
CA MET A 522 0.42 11.06 22.42
C MET A 522 -0.65 10.56 23.35
N ASN A 523 -1.81 10.21 22.80
CA ASN A 523 -2.91 9.61 23.55
C ASN A 523 -3.52 8.45 22.74
N GLY A 524 -3.85 7.35 23.41
CA GLY A 524 -4.42 6.14 22.81
C GLY A 524 -3.52 4.92 22.98
N ASP A 525 -4.10 3.76 22.75
CA ASP A 525 -3.45 2.47 22.97
C ASP A 525 -2.59 2.06 21.78
N ILE A 526 -1.56 1.27 22.05
CA ILE A 526 -0.77 0.56 21.04
C ILE A 526 -1.27 -0.89 21.01
N LEU A 527 -1.65 -1.35 19.82
CA LEU A 527 -2.10 -2.70 19.56
C LEU A 527 -1.04 -3.44 18.74
N TRP A 528 -0.74 -4.68 19.12
CA TRP A 528 0.19 -5.54 18.38
C TRP A 528 -0.26 -7.00 18.44
N ASP A 529 0.24 -7.85 17.56
CA ASP A 529 -0.08 -9.28 17.55
C ASP A 529 1.16 -10.17 17.45
N SER A 530 0.97 -11.48 17.61
CA SER A 530 2.07 -12.45 17.61
C SER A 530 2.69 -12.74 16.24
N ILE A 531 2.17 -12.18 15.14
CA ILE A 531 2.76 -12.31 13.80
C ILE A 531 3.44 -11.03 13.32
N SER A 532 3.52 -9.99 14.19
CA SER A 532 4.12 -8.69 13.87
C SER A 532 5.27 -8.36 14.81
N ASN A 533 6.18 -7.49 14.36
CA ASN A 533 7.26 -6.94 15.18
C ASN A 533 7.08 -5.44 15.33
N LEU A 534 7.09 -4.95 16.57
CA LEU A 534 7.07 -3.53 16.88
C LEU A 534 8.29 -3.15 17.71
N ASN A 535 9.08 -2.20 17.21
CA ASN A 535 10.13 -1.51 17.96
C ASN A 535 9.72 -0.05 18.16
N ALA A 536 9.30 0.32 19.37
CA ALA A 536 8.81 1.65 19.71
C ALA A 536 9.80 2.41 20.59
N TYR A 537 10.06 3.66 20.25
CA TYR A 537 10.95 4.56 20.98
C TYR A 537 10.23 5.84 21.38
N LEU A 538 10.27 6.17 22.68
CA LEU A 538 9.81 7.45 23.23
C LEU A 538 11.04 8.26 23.64
N THR A 539 11.27 9.38 22.97
CA THR A 539 12.52 10.15 23.11
C THR A 539 12.25 11.64 23.30
N GLU A 540 13.26 12.33 23.81
CA GLU A 540 13.36 13.80 23.91
C GLU A 540 12.23 14.47 24.68
N GLY A 541 11.67 13.80 25.69
CA GLY A 541 10.60 14.37 26.53
C GLY A 541 9.19 13.99 26.08
N THR A 542 9.07 13.00 25.22
CA THR A 542 7.78 12.45 24.78
C THR A 542 6.90 12.06 25.97
N VAL A 543 5.62 12.44 25.91
CA VAL A 543 4.59 12.10 26.90
C VAL A 543 3.53 11.26 26.23
N TRP A 544 3.41 10.01 26.64
CA TRP A 544 2.38 9.11 26.14
C TRP A 544 1.40 8.71 27.22
N THR A 545 0.10 8.75 26.90
CA THR A 545 -1.01 8.25 27.74
C THR A 545 -1.71 7.13 26.99
N GLY A 546 -1.66 5.90 27.51
CA GLY A 546 -2.24 4.73 26.85
C GLY A 546 -1.78 3.43 27.49
N SER A 547 -2.18 2.31 26.88
CA SER A 547 -1.77 0.96 27.23
C SER A 547 -1.20 0.22 26.01
N VAL A 548 -0.54 -0.93 26.24
CA VAL A 548 -0.09 -1.83 25.18
C VAL A 548 -0.90 -3.10 25.26
N GLN A 549 -1.63 -3.40 24.19
CA GLN A 549 -2.57 -4.51 24.11
C GLN A 549 -2.11 -5.54 23.08
N ASP A 550 -2.24 -6.81 23.45
CA ASP A 550 -2.08 -7.95 22.56
C ASP A 550 -3.41 -8.18 21.82
N ASP A 551 -3.44 -7.90 20.50
CA ASP A 551 -4.64 -8.00 19.64
C ASP A 551 -4.50 -9.14 18.63
N GLU A 552 -4.84 -10.34 19.04
CA GLU A 552 -4.80 -11.55 18.20
C GLU A 552 -6.05 -11.71 17.28
N SER A 553 -6.81 -10.64 17.04
CA SER A 553 -8.08 -10.72 16.30
C SER A 553 -7.93 -11.19 14.85
N SER A 554 -6.78 -10.90 14.22
CA SER A 554 -6.44 -11.32 12.84
C SER A 554 -5.53 -12.55 12.79
N VAL A 555 -5.24 -13.19 13.93
CA VAL A 555 -4.30 -14.31 14.03
C VAL A 555 -5.06 -15.61 14.27
N THR A 556 -4.86 -16.60 13.42
CA THR A 556 -5.41 -17.96 13.60
C THR A 556 -4.36 -18.94 14.09
N THR A 557 -3.09 -18.65 13.89
CA THR A 557 -1.94 -19.43 14.39
C THR A 557 -0.94 -18.47 15.03
N THR A 558 -0.73 -18.63 16.34
CA THR A 558 0.24 -17.81 17.10
C THR A 558 1.64 -17.89 16.49
N GLY A 559 2.23 -16.76 16.21
CA GLY A 559 3.61 -16.60 15.73
C GLY A 559 4.62 -16.34 16.87
N ASP A 560 5.75 -15.79 16.50
CA ASP A 560 6.87 -15.41 17.39
C ASP A 560 7.19 -13.89 17.29
N GLY A 561 6.20 -13.10 16.93
CA GLY A 561 6.27 -11.63 16.87
C GLY A 561 6.62 -11.00 18.21
N THR A 562 7.07 -9.76 18.15
CA THR A 562 7.61 -9.06 19.33
C THR A 562 7.10 -7.62 19.42
N CYS A 563 6.89 -7.16 20.67
CA CYS A 563 6.63 -5.75 20.98
C CYS A 563 7.70 -5.25 21.96
N ASN A 564 8.57 -4.36 21.49
CA ASN A 564 9.68 -3.80 22.25
C ASN A 564 9.46 -2.30 22.44
N LEU A 565 9.47 -1.84 23.71
CA LEU A 565 9.32 -0.42 24.04
C LEU A 565 10.57 0.11 24.74
N THR A 566 11.12 1.20 24.22
CA THR A 566 12.24 1.92 24.82
C THR A 566 11.81 3.33 25.21
N ILE A 567 12.01 3.70 26.48
CA ILE A 567 11.65 5.02 27.03
C ILE A 567 12.91 5.69 27.54
N ASP A 568 13.27 6.82 26.94
CA ASP A 568 14.44 7.59 27.35
C ASP A 568 14.22 8.26 28.72
N LYS A 569 15.30 8.85 29.26
CA LYS A 569 15.30 9.45 30.62
C LYS A 569 14.36 10.65 30.79
N ASP A 570 14.01 11.35 29.73
CA ASP A 570 13.24 12.58 29.73
C ASP A 570 11.75 12.32 29.42
N SER A 571 11.43 11.13 28.92
CA SER A 571 10.07 10.75 28.49
C SER A 571 9.23 10.13 29.60
N THR A 572 7.90 10.17 29.40
CA THR A 572 6.91 9.68 30.38
C THR A 572 5.84 8.84 29.70
N TRP A 573 5.58 7.65 30.26
CA TRP A 573 4.42 6.83 29.92
C TRP A 573 3.40 6.88 31.07
N THR A 574 2.20 7.43 30.81
CA THR A 574 1.05 7.37 31.70
C THR A 574 0.19 6.18 31.30
N VAL A 575 0.21 5.13 32.12
CA VAL A 575 -0.45 3.85 31.87
C VAL A 575 -1.94 3.95 32.19
N THR A 576 -2.79 3.55 31.25
CA THR A 576 -4.26 3.58 31.37
C THR A 576 -4.90 2.21 31.56
N GLY A 577 -4.15 1.12 31.36
CA GLY A 577 -4.61 -0.26 31.45
C GLY A 577 -3.48 -1.26 31.69
N ASP A 578 -3.84 -2.50 32.03
CA ASP A 578 -2.87 -3.60 32.04
C ASP A 578 -2.24 -3.70 30.65
N SER A 579 -0.92 -3.91 30.59
CA SER A 579 -0.15 -3.87 29.35
C SER A 579 0.72 -5.11 29.20
N THR A 580 0.87 -5.59 27.97
CA THR A 580 1.70 -6.76 27.63
C THR A 580 2.71 -6.39 26.53
N LEU A 581 3.98 -6.65 26.80
CA LEU A 581 5.12 -6.37 25.92
C LEU A 581 6.07 -7.57 25.90
N THR A 582 6.85 -7.72 24.85
CA THR A 582 8.01 -8.65 24.86
C THR A 582 9.15 -8.07 25.68
N SER A 583 9.52 -6.80 25.44
CA SER A 583 10.58 -6.17 26.23
C SER A 583 10.28 -4.71 26.56
N LEU A 584 10.77 -4.28 27.73
CA LEU A 584 10.70 -2.90 28.20
C LEU A 584 12.08 -2.42 28.66
N SER A 585 12.63 -1.42 27.96
CA SER A 585 13.86 -0.70 28.30
C SER A 585 13.49 0.70 28.77
N ASN A 586 13.56 0.95 30.09
CA ASN A 586 13.04 2.19 30.66
C ASN A 586 14.09 2.96 31.48
N ALA A 587 14.45 4.14 31.02
CA ALA A 587 15.21 5.14 31.78
C ALA A 587 14.32 6.31 32.24
N GLY A 588 13.08 6.40 31.76
CA GLY A 588 12.12 7.49 31.98
C GLY A 588 11.17 7.26 33.14
N THR A 589 9.99 7.84 33.04
CA THR A 589 8.95 7.76 34.09
C THR A 589 7.77 6.92 33.61
N ILE A 590 7.38 5.92 34.42
CA ILE A 590 6.15 5.13 34.22
C ILE A 590 5.25 5.32 35.44
N LYS A 591 4.03 5.78 35.22
CA LYS A 591 3.03 6.06 36.26
C LYS A 591 1.62 5.85 35.71
N ASP A 592 0.62 5.72 36.59
CA ASP A 592 -0.79 5.86 36.20
C ASP A 592 -1.26 7.33 36.23
N ALA A 593 -2.53 7.58 35.90
CA ALA A 593 -3.13 8.90 35.87
C ALA A 593 -3.15 9.60 37.24
N ASP A 594 -3.17 8.83 38.34
CA ASP A 594 -3.10 9.34 39.71
C ASP A 594 -1.66 9.59 40.20
N GLY A 595 -0.65 9.29 39.34
CA GLY A 595 0.77 9.43 39.64
C GLY A 595 1.36 8.26 40.45
N ASN A 596 0.64 7.14 40.58
CA ASN A 596 1.15 5.95 41.25
C ASN A 596 2.13 5.21 40.32
N THR A 597 3.19 4.66 40.90
CA THR A 597 4.11 3.78 40.18
C THR A 597 3.38 2.51 39.74
N VAL A 598 3.54 2.12 38.47
CA VAL A 598 2.97 0.90 37.90
C VAL A 598 3.88 -0.29 38.21
N THR A 599 3.28 -1.44 38.51
CA THR A 599 4.04 -2.69 38.69
C THR A 599 4.54 -3.21 37.36
N VAL A 600 5.85 -3.48 37.25
CA VAL A 600 6.45 -4.20 36.11
C VAL A 600 6.84 -5.59 36.57
N LYS A 601 6.29 -6.62 35.93
CA LYS A 601 6.56 -8.02 36.26
C LYS A 601 6.89 -8.83 35.00
N GLY A 602 7.71 -9.86 35.20
CA GLY A 602 7.97 -10.87 34.18
C GLY A 602 6.76 -11.79 33.96
N SER A 603 6.64 -12.37 32.77
CA SER A 603 5.70 -13.46 32.46
C SER A 603 5.92 -14.68 33.39
N ASP A 604 7.14 -14.87 33.92
CA ASP A 604 7.51 -15.87 34.91
C ASP A 604 7.11 -15.52 36.37
N GLY A 605 6.53 -14.33 36.58
CA GLY A 605 6.11 -13.79 37.89
C GLY A 605 7.23 -13.02 38.62
N THR A 606 8.42 -12.85 38.05
CA THR A 606 9.48 -12.00 38.62
C THR A 606 9.00 -10.54 38.67
N VAL A 607 9.08 -9.87 39.83
CA VAL A 607 8.73 -8.45 39.95
C VAL A 607 9.99 -7.61 39.78
N TYR A 608 10.08 -6.85 38.69
CA TYR A 608 11.18 -5.92 38.40
C TYR A 608 10.97 -4.58 39.10
N VAL A 609 9.77 -4.01 38.97
CA VAL A 609 9.36 -2.78 39.66
C VAL A 609 8.09 -3.06 40.46
N LYS A 610 8.13 -2.77 41.76
CA LYS A 610 6.93 -2.89 42.62
C LYS A 610 6.22 -1.55 42.69
N GLY A 611 5.04 -1.49 42.10
CA GLY A 611 4.19 -0.31 42.10
C GLY A 611 3.08 -0.33 43.17
N THR A 612 2.28 0.74 43.12
CA THR A 612 1.06 0.96 43.94
C THR A 612 -0.17 1.22 43.05
N SER A 613 0.01 1.31 41.72
CA SER A 613 -1.07 1.38 40.77
C SER A 613 -1.88 0.08 40.73
N ASP A 614 -3.15 0.18 40.35
CA ASP A 614 -4.00 -0.97 40.06
C ASP A 614 -3.59 -1.68 38.76
N TYR A 615 -2.85 -0.98 37.87
CA TYR A 615 -2.36 -1.53 36.58
C TYR A 615 -1.04 -2.25 36.73
N THR A 616 -0.82 -3.18 35.78
CA THR A 616 0.41 -3.98 35.70
C THR A 616 0.92 -4.03 34.26
N ILE A 617 2.24 -3.88 34.09
CA ILE A 617 2.94 -4.14 32.84
C ILE A 617 3.58 -5.52 32.94
N THR A 618 3.23 -6.42 32.02
CA THR A 618 3.81 -7.77 31.90
C THR A 618 4.79 -7.79 30.76
N VAL A 619 6.01 -8.31 31.00
CA VAL A 619 7.11 -8.36 30.02
C VAL A 619 7.86 -9.69 30.10
N ASP A 620 8.50 -10.11 29.00
CA ASP A 620 9.46 -11.22 29.06
C ASP A 620 10.85 -10.75 29.52
N SER A 621 11.21 -9.50 29.20
CA SER A 621 12.45 -8.89 29.70
C SER A 621 12.27 -7.43 30.08
N TYR A 622 13.06 -6.99 31.09
CA TYR A 622 13.07 -5.62 31.58
C TYR A 622 14.51 -5.13 31.81
N GLN A 623 14.75 -3.88 31.40
CA GLN A 623 16.00 -3.16 31.70
C GLN A 623 15.67 -1.78 32.29
N ASP A 624 16.46 -1.33 33.29
CA ASP A 624 16.37 0.00 33.94
C ASP A 624 17.23 1.06 33.21
N SER A 625 17.44 0.88 31.92
CA SER A 625 18.22 1.75 31.04
C SER A 625 17.60 1.72 29.66
N ALA A 626 17.82 2.77 28.86
CA ALA A 626 17.38 2.89 27.49
C ALA A 626 18.57 3.06 26.54
N ASP A 627 18.61 2.26 25.50
CA ASP A 627 19.49 2.46 24.34
C ASP A 627 18.62 2.95 23.16
N THR A 628 18.77 4.23 22.81
CA THR A 628 18.01 4.87 21.74
C THR A 628 18.78 4.91 20.40
N SER A 629 19.87 4.18 20.28
CA SER A 629 20.67 4.16 19.05
C SER A 629 19.95 3.53 17.85
N GLY A 630 18.86 2.78 18.10
CA GLY A 630 18.02 2.16 17.08
C GLY A 630 16.80 2.99 16.65
N CYS A 631 16.57 4.17 17.25
CA CYS A 631 15.44 5.02 16.85
C CYS A 631 15.67 5.67 15.47
N SER A 632 14.57 5.94 14.74
CA SER A 632 14.60 6.77 13.54
C SER A 632 14.79 8.26 13.90
N THR A 633 15.17 9.05 12.92
CA THR A 633 15.33 10.51 13.04
C THR A 633 14.59 11.21 11.92
N THR A 634 14.15 12.45 12.15
CA THR A 634 13.57 13.27 11.09
C THR A 634 14.64 13.91 10.23
N THR A 635 14.29 14.15 8.96
CA THR A 635 15.04 14.96 8.02
C THR A 635 14.63 16.44 8.15
N SER A 636 15.24 17.33 7.40
CA SER A 636 14.91 18.76 7.39
C SER A 636 14.27 19.14 6.07
N TRP A 637 13.30 20.05 6.07
CA TRP A 637 12.75 20.57 4.82
C TRP A 637 13.84 21.07 3.85
N SER A 638 14.88 21.69 4.36
CA SER A 638 16.01 22.17 3.55
C SER A 638 16.78 21.07 2.78
N ASP A 639 16.55 19.79 3.12
CA ASP A 639 17.14 18.66 2.41
C ASP A 639 16.32 18.29 1.16
N HIS A 640 15.08 18.80 1.06
CA HIS A 640 14.11 18.53 -0.01
C HIS A 640 13.69 19.78 -0.78
N GLU A 641 13.91 20.98 -0.21
CA GLU A 641 13.51 22.25 -0.81
C GLU A 641 14.10 22.43 -2.21
N VAL A 642 13.25 22.78 -3.16
CA VAL A 642 13.61 23.08 -4.55
C VAL A 642 13.38 24.56 -4.83
N GLU A 643 14.30 25.20 -5.57
CA GLU A 643 14.16 26.61 -5.95
C GLU A 643 12.93 26.83 -6.85
N ASN A 644 12.04 27.73 -6.45
CA ASN A 644 10.85 28.09 -7.23
C ASN A 644 11.26 28.86 -8.50
N PRO A 645 11.08 28.32 -9.71
CA PRO A 645 11.50 28.97 -10.95
C PRO A 645 10.63 30.16 -11.34
N PHE A 646 9.52 30.42 -10.62
CA PHE A 646 8.59 31.53 -10.89
C PHE A 646 8.76 32.69 -9.91
N ALA A 647 9.60 32.56 -8.84
CA ALA A 647 9.79 33.56 -7.80
C ALA A 647 10.59 34.80 -8.23
#